data_05f22f9b0ab207113e5d63bc9c9ab129
#
_entry.id   05f22f9b0ab207113e5d63bc9c9ab129
#
_cell.length_a   1.000
_cell.length_b   1.000
_cell.length_c   1.000
_cell.angle_alpha   90.00
_cell.angle_beta   90.00
_cell.angle_gamma   90.00
#
_symmetry.space_group_name_H-M   'P 1'
#
loop_
_entity.id
_entity.type
_entity.pdbx_description
1 polymer ?
#
loop_
_entity_poly.entity_id
_entity_poly.type
_entity_poly.pdbx_seq_one_letter_code
_entity_poly.pdbx_strand_id
1 'polypeptide(L)'
;MSRVKNKYESEKIIEERIKNRDICDEMSESYLEYSISVILDRAIPQLRDGLKPVQRRILYTMKNMDTFKKSARVVGEVMGHYHPKGDCLSGDTVIYALDNSFRTIRELYEEGVKELEVLAYDEANKTFVPTIAHSFRIGQRTNRVYKITMLDGSFIECTNNHPFYDRANERWIKAEEIKEGELLITGEISLRGKHKALTTSFDERKDIMYFCVPEIEPDYVRHHSNFNPLDDRPSNIVVLTRGEHAIVHKDYLVGLKKGHETIKNDPEVRATMKYNNSIKMREIMKNFAIVRSSHYVRKLVEKLGIEFDNVDEELYNKHKNIAYQVPKLSTIYSKGYTFKDIIKYAREGFKLETGLTLKPKKRESKGKSIESIRKPILRRIAKCFVELLKSGKEPTIENYIEASKINIWLPSLELIENRVGTKDFNEILKILAHLGYFNTVKSIETYSVPGEPMYDFTVDKYENAVVVMNSENSDSTNFKFIVAHNSSIYGAIVRMAQNFRMYVPFITPQGNFGSLDASDSPSAMRYSECHIDPVSKDIFFTNNLLGMEYKDNYDSSELEPVCLTPMFPAILVNGTIGIAVGIATYIPTHNPIEVIKTYEAFIQGKLNNNNIRKYLKGPDPVIPCNVIDVNGGIDRAYRTGSGKYHCMSHYHVEDDTRGKKKLVFTSVLPSRSKDVDILNLVTKCRDQRNPLSQMIADIRDESSKEGIRVVVTIKKDITVEAAIEALIAARFCYDSFSISMRVIYRGRPMKLGIMDMMSHFHRMNSETTVVHLTALKENKERRLHILDGIELVVENYDTIIDIIRKSKGKEEAKLALQKKYKGLTDIQVAAILDTKLYTLVNKGDTIKAERKVIKEEVKEINHNLKDINGYILNLLDDLKKTLKPYAKRRCEIISKIPKTPV
;
A
#
# COMPACT_ATOMS: atom_id res chain seq x y z
N MET A 1 21.12 -53.02 -24.06
CA MET A 1 19.64 -53.11 -24.19
C MET A 1 18.85 -52.63 -22.96
N SER A 2 19.41 -52.54 -21.76
CA SER A 2 18.68 -52.10 -20.54
C SER A 2 18.48 -50.57 -20.42
N ARG A 3 19.38 -49.76 -20.98
CA ARG A 3 19.24 -48.26 -20.92
C ARG A 3 18.21 -47.70 -21.90
N VAL A 4 17.90 -48.40 -22.98
CA VAL A 4 16.90 -47.96 -23.98
C VAL A 4 15.48 -48.27 -23.47
N LYS A 5 15.29 -49.39 -22.76
CA LYS A 5 13.99 -49.77 -22.19
C LYS A 5 13.54 -48.74 -21.10
N ASN A 6 14.45 -48.33 -20.23
CA ASN A 6 14.11 -47.36 -19.18
C ASN A 6 13.76 -45.97 -19.71
N LYS A 7 14.31 -45.59 -20.88
CA LYS A 7 13.96 -44.30 -21.49
C LYS A 7 12.55 -44.31 -22.11
N TYR A 8 12.18 -45.42 -22.75
CA TYR A 8 10.81 -45.58 -23.30
C TYR A 8 9.73 -45.72 -22.22
N GLU A 9 10.04 -46.35 -21.08
CA GLU A 9 9.09 -46.41 -19.95
C GLU A 9 8.95 -45.05 -19.25
N SER A 10 10.02 -44.26 -19.13
CA SER A 10 9.92 -42.90 -18.57
C SER A 10 9.19 -41.92 -19.47
N GLU A 11 9.38 -42.02 -20.79
CA GLU A 11 8.65 -41.21 -21.77
C GLU A 11 7.15 -41.58 -21.78
N LYS A 12 6.80 -42.85 -21.67
CA LYS A 12 5.42 -43.32 -21.59
C LYS A 12 4.71 -42.90 -20.29
N ILE A 13 5.43 -42.89 -19.15
CA ILE A 13 4.91 -42.39 -17.87
C ILE A 13 4.72 -40.88 -17.88
N ILE A 14 5.54 -40.16 -18.65
CA ILE A 14 5.39 -38.69 -18.83
C ILE A 14 4.18 -38.42 -19.74
N GLU A 15 4.01 -39.11 -20.85
CA GLU A 15 2.85 -38.98 -21.75
C GLU A 15 1.52 -39.33 -21.07
N GLU A 16 1.46 -40.31 -20.18
CA GLU A 16 0.26 -40.68 -19.41
C GLU A 16 -0.10 -39.64 -18.34
N ARG A 17 0.84 -38.76 -17.95
CA ARG A 17 0.61 -37.67 -16.99
C ARG A 17 0.27 -36.33 -17.65
N ILE A 18 0.51 -36.19 -18.94
CA ILE A 18 0.15 -34.98 -19.69
C ILE A 18 -1.34 -35.07 -20.06
N LYS A 19 -2.18 -34.31 -19.40
CA LYS A 19 -3.57 -34.13 -19.80
C LYS A 19 -3.64 -32.90 -20.71
N ASN A 20 -4.04 -33.11 -21.95
CA ASN A 20 -4.40 -32.00 -22.83
C ASN A 20 -5.69 -31.38 -22.32
N ARG A 21 -5.62 -30.10 -21.95
CA ARG A 21 -6.78 -29.26 -21.57
C ARG A 21 -6.91 -28.12 -22.57
N ASP A 22 -8.15 -27.74 -22.86
CA ASP A 22 -8.39 -26.51 -23.60
C ASP A 22 -7.94 -25.30 -22.75
N ILE A 23 -7.23 -24.36 -23.35
CA ILE A 23 -6.71 -23.20 -22.65
C ILE A 23 -7.83 -22.31 -22.09
N CYS A 24 -8.99 -22.27 -22.74
CA CYS A 24 -10.15 -21.51 -22.28
C CYS A 24 -10.75 -22.14 -21.02
N ASP A 25 -10.78 -23.47 -20.93
CA ASP A 25 -11.27 -24.19 -19.76
C ASP A 25 -10.31 -24.02 -18.60
N GLU A 26 -8.99 -24.18 -18.82
CA GLU A 26 -7.97 -23.99 -17.80
C GLU A 26 -7.95 -22.54 -17.27
N MET A 27 -8.03 -21.55 -18.17
CA MET A 27 -8.11 -20.14 -17.76
C MET A 27 -9.39 -19.84 -16.99
N SER A 28 -10.53 -20.42 -17.37
CA SER A 28 -11.80 -20.21 -16.70
C SER A 28 -11.79 -20.79 -15.28
N GLU A 29 -11.24 -22.00 -15.09
CA GLU A 29 -11.13 -22.63 -13.78
C GLU A 29 -10.13 -21.86 -12.88
N SER A 30 -8.94 -21.56 -13.37
CA SER A 30 -7.93 -20.80 -12.62
C SER A 30 -8.40 -19.41 -12.25
N TYR A 31 -9.10 -18.70 -13.16
CA TYR A 31 -9.68 -17.38 -12.87
C TYR A 31 -10.81 -17.48 -11.84
N LEU A 32 -11.60 -18.54 -11.88
CA LEU A 32 -12.67 -18.76 -10.90
C LEU A 32 -12.08 -19.03 -9.49
N GLU A 33 -11.08 -19.90 -9.39
CA GLU A 33 -10.39 -20.19 -8.12
C GLU A 33 -9.75 -18.94 -7.53
N TYR A 34 -9.03 -18.17 -8.35
CA TYR A 34 -8.47 -16.89 -7.94
C TYR A 34 -9.55 -15.93 -7.47
N SER A 35 -10.64 -15.78 -8.22
CA SER A 35 -11.73 -14.87 -7.87
C SER A 35 -12.37 -15.26 -6.54
N ILE A 36 -12.58 -16.55 -6.29
CA ILE A 36 -13.10 -17.09 -5.04
C ILE A 36 -12.14 -16.80 -3.89
N SER A 37 -10.84 -17.04 -4.06
CA SER A 37 -9.83 -16.74 -3.04
C SER A 37 -9.80 -15.25 -2.68
N VAL A 38 -9.79 -14.35 -3.68
CA VAL A 38 -9.86 -12.89 -3.42
C VAL A 38 -11.12 -12.50 -2.67
N ILE A 39 -12.25 -13.14 -2.97
CA ILE A 39 -13.52 -12.86 -2.30
C ILE A 39 -13.49 -13.34 -0.85
N LEU A 40 -13.11 -14.60 -0.61
CA LEU A 40 -13.22 -15.26 0.69
C LEU A 40 -12.08 -14.89 1.65
N ASP A 41 -10.83 -14.81 1.12
CA ASP A 41 -9.64 -14.75 1.95
C ASP A 41 -8.98 -13.36 2.01
N ARG A 42 -9.52 -12.38 1.26
CA ARG A 42 -8.87 -11.06 1.19
C ARG A 42 -9.82 -9.87 1.31
N ALA A 43 -10.84 -9.78 0.44
CA ALA A 43 -11.53 -8.51 0.21
C ALA A 43 -12.82 -8.35 1.00
N ILE A 44 -13.61 -9.42 1.18
CA ILE A 44 -14.94 -9.37 1.79
C ILE A 44 -14.86 -9.81 3.26
N PRO A 45 -15.43 -9.05 4.21
CA PRO A 45 -15.40 -9.40 5.63
C PRO A 45 -16.37 -10.55 5.95
N GLN A 46 -16.05 -11.28 7.03
CA GLN A 46 -16.98 -12.25 7.62
C GLN A 46 -18.13 -11.52 8.32
N LEU A 47 -19.35 -12.03 8.20
CA LEU A 47 -20.52 -11.45 8.89
C LEU A 47 -20.36 -11.47 10.42
N ARG A 48 -19.76 -12.50 10.95
CA ARG A 48 -19.68 -12.77 12.39
C ARG A 48 -18.84 -11.74 13.13
N ASP A 49 -17.61 -11.51 12.69
CA ASP A 49 -16.68 -10.59 13.35
C ASP A 49 -16.51 -9.25 12.63
N GLY A 50 -16.98 -9.15 11.41
CA GLY A 50 -16.83 -7.94 10.59
C GLY A 50 -15.40 -7.70 10.07
N LEU A 51 -14.53 -8.67 10.22
CA LEU A 51 -13.10 -8.53 9.92
C LEU A 51 -12.72 -9.22 8.60
N LYS A 52 -11.76 -8.63 7.94
CA LYS A 52 -11.00 -9.31 6.89
C LYS A 52 -9.97 -10.25 7.52
N PRO A 53 -9.51 -11.31 6.84
CA PRO A 53 -8.57 -12.28 7.41
C PRO A 53 -7.32 -11.64 8.03
N VAL A 54 -6.69 -10.67 7.36
CA VAL A 54 -5.49 -9.97 7.88
C VAL A 54 -5.79 -9.23 9.20
N GLN A 55 -6.94 -8.58 9.31
CA GLN A 55 -7.34 -7.86 10.52
C GLN A 55 -7.56 -8.83 11.68
N ARG A 56 -8.23 -9.96 11.42
CA ARG A 56 -8.47 -11.03 12.41
C ARG A 56 -7.16 -11.59 12.93
N ARG A 57 -6.21 -11.91 12.05
CA ARG A 57 -4.91 -12.46 12.40
C ARG A 57 -4.09 -11.46 13.24
N ILE A 58 -4.11 -10.18 12.88
CA ILE A 58 -3.47 -9.12 13.68
C ILE A 58 -4.06 -9.06 15.08
N LEU A 59 -5.38 -8.96 15.22
CA LEU A 59 -6.03 -8.88 16.53
C LEU A 59 -5.80 -10.15 17.36
N TYR A 60 -5.84 -11.33 16.73
CA TYR A 60 -5.60 -12.59 17.43
C TYR A 60 -4.16 -12.69 17.93
N THR A 61 -3.18 -12.27 17.17
CA THR A 61 -1.77 -12.17 17.60
C THR A 61 -1.65 -11.22 18.80
N MET A 62 -2.34 -10.09 18.74
CA MET A 62 -2.26 -9.05 19.77
C MET A 62 -3.09 -9.33 21.03
N LYS A 63 -3.92 -10.37 21.08
CA LYS A 63 -4.87 -10.65 22.19
C LYS A 63 -4.26 -10.64 23.58
N ASN A 64 -2.99 -11.03 23.70
CA ASN A 64 -2.25 -11.09 24.97
C ASN A 64 -1.22 -9.96 25.11
N MET A 65 -1.24 -8.96 24.23
CA MET A 65 -0.34 -7.81 24.24
C MET A 65 -0.99 -6.62 24.94
N ASP A 66 -1.04 -6.66 26.26
CA ASP A 66 -1.66 -5.61 27.09
C ASP A 66 -0.73 -4.40 27.30
N THR A 67 0.51 -4.46 26.82
CA THR A 67 1.51 -3.39 26.90
C THR A 67 2.01 -3.05 25.51
N PHE A 68 2.45 -1.80 25.34
CA PHE A 68 3.04 -1.36 24.09
C PHE A 68 4.17 -2.26 23.61
N LYS A 69 4.10 -2.66 22.35
CA LYS A 69 5.14 -3.40 21.62
C LYS A 69 5.48 -2.63 20.36
N LYS A 70 6.74 -2.73 19.93
CA LYS A 70 7.15 -2.19 18.62
C LYS A 70 6.25 -2.75 17.52
N SER A 71 5.73 -1.89 16.65
CA SER A 71 4.86 -2.32 15.55
C SER A 71 5.55 -3.34 14.64
N ALA A 72 6.87 -3.20 14.43
CA ALA A 72 7.68 -4.18 13.69
C ALA A 72 7.64 -5.58 14.32
N ARG A 73 7.62 -5.71 15.65
CA ARG A 73 7.48 -6.99 16.33
C ARG A 73 6.11 -7.62 16.09
N VAL A 74 5.04 -6.81 16.19
CA VAL A 74 3.68 -7.29 15.93
C VAL A 74 3.55 -7.80 14.50
N VAL A 75 4.09 -7.05 13.51
CA VAL A 75 4.13 -7.47 12.10
C VAL A 75 4.85 -8.81 11.96
N GLY A 76 6.04 -8.96 12.57
CA GLY A 76 6.82 -10.21 12.53
C GLY A 76 6.08 -11.41 13.11
N GLU A 77 5.41 -11.25 14.26
CA GLU A 77 4.63 -12.33 14.89
C GLU A 77 3.40 -12.71 14.04
N VAL A 78 2.68 -11.72 13.46
CA VAL A 78 1.55 -12.00 12.56
C VAL A 78 1.99 -12.77 11.33
N MET A 79 3.13 -12.40 10.73
CA MET A 79 3.65 -13.06 9.53
C MET A 79 4.16 -14.45 9.83
N GLY A 80 4.92 -14.60 10.91
CA GLY A 80 5.53 -15.87 11.27
C GLY A 80 4.53 -16.94 11.66
N HIS A 81 3.40 -16.57 12.28
CA HIS A 81 2.45 -17.55 12.80
C HIS A 81 1.17 -17.71 11.98
N TYR A 82 0.63 -16.61 11.37
CA TYR A 82 -0.74 -16.67 10.86
C TYR A 82 -0.93 -16.12 9.44
N HIS A 83 -0.05 -15.24 8.95
CA HIS A 83 -0.27 -14.58 7.68
C HIS A 83 1.00 -14.56 6.82
N PRO A 84 1.43 -15.70 6.32
CA PRO A 84 2.47 -15.72 5.32
C PRO A 84 1.84 -15.09 4.07
N LYS A 85 2.18 -13.86 3.79
CA LYS A 85 2.03 -13.39 2.43
C LYS A 85 3.13 -14.09 1.67
N GLY A 86 2.74 -14.86 0.69
CA GLY A 86 3.67 -15.57 -0.16
C GLY A 86 4.41 -14.68 -1.15
N ASP A 87 4.63 -13.42 -0.82
CA ASP A 87 5.38 -12.43 -1.63
C ASP A 87 6.89 -12.66 -1.40
N CYS A 88 7.38 -13.89 -1.65
CA CYS A 88 8.75 -14.27 -1.36
C CYS A 88 9.60 -14.37 -2.64
N LEU A 89 10.89 -14.04 -2.49
CA LEU A 89 11.92 -14.17 -3.50
C LEU A 89 12.86 -15.36 -3.18
N SER A 90 13.57 -15.85 -4.19
CA SER A 90 14.66 -16.82 -3.96
C SER A 90 15.70 -16.22 -3.01
N GLY A 91 16.27 -17.05 -2.14
CA GLY A 91 17.35 -16.65 -1.24
C GLY A 91 18.57 -16.10 -1.96
N ASP A 92 18.78 -16.49 -3.21
CA ASP A 92 19.89 -16.04 -4.04
C ASP A 92 19.61 -14.71 -4.77
N THR A 93 18.42 -14.10 -4.55
CA THR A 93 18.11 -12.75 -5.04
C THR A 93 18.99 -11.75 -4.33
N VAL A 94 19.66 -10.90 -5.09
CA VAL A 94 20.61 -9.91 -4.59
C VAL A 94 19.91 -8.57 -4.34
N ILE A 95 20.15 -7.97 -3.19
CA ILE A 95 19.73 -6.60 -2.87
C ILE A 95 20.91 -5.65 -3.08
N TYR A 96 20.64 -4.55 -3.80
CA TYR A 96 21.59 -3.45 -3.92
C TYR A 96 21.40 -2.47 -2.76
N ALA A 97 22.43 -2.29 -1.95
CA ALA A 97 22.44 -1.32 -0.87
C ALA A 97 23.13 0.00 -1.28
N LEU A 98 22.69 1.10 -0.66
CA LEU A 98 23.21 2.44 -0.97
C LEU A 98 24.68 2.67 -0.54
N ASP A 99 25.22 1.78 0.29
CA ASP A 99 26.67 1.72 0.58
C ASP A 99 27.50 1.02 -0.51
N ASN A 100 26.84 0.66 -1.64
CA ASN A 100 27.40 -0.06 -2.77
C ASN A 100 27.66 -1.55 -2.50
N SER A 101 27.12 -2.14 -1.45
CA SER A 101 27.15 -3.58 -1.26
C SER A 101 26.06 -4.29 -2.08
N PHE A 102 26.41 -5.51 -2.51
CA PHE A 102 25.51 -6.42 -3.22
C PHE A 102 25.45 -7.71 -2.41
N ARG A 103 24.31 -8.00 -1.81
CA ARG A 103 24.16 -9.09 -0.85
C ARG A 103 22.90 -9.88 -1.15
N THR A 104 22.97 -11.20 -1.07
CA THR A 104 21.77 -12.06 -1.22
C THR A 104 20.85 -11.92 0.00
N ILE A 105 19.56 -12.14 -0.21
CA ILE A 105 18.60 -12.12 0.91
C ILE A 105 18.95 -13.22 1.94
N ARG A 106 19.44 -14.36 1.48
CA ARG A 106 19.92 -15.46 2.33
C ARG A 106 21.07 -15.01 3.24
N GLU A 107 22.11 -14.37 2.69
CA GLU A 107 23.24 -13.83 3.49
C GLU A 107 22.75 -12.81 4.52
N LEU A 108 21.87 -11.89 4.13
CA LEU A 108 21.32 -10.89 5.04
C LEU A 108 20.52 -11.51 6.20
N TYR A 109 19.80 -12.60 5.93
CA TYR A 109 19.07 -13.38 6.93
C TYR A 109 20.03 -14.13 7.86
N GLU A 110 20.99 -14.88 7.32
CA GLU A 110 21.93 -15.73 8.09
C GLU A 110 22.86 -14.91 9.01
N GLU A 111 23.28 -13.72 8.55
CA GLU A 111 24.08 -12.79 9.35
C GLU A 111 23.25 -11.97 10.34
N GLY A 112 21.92 -12.07 10.30
CA GLY A 112 21.02 -11.33 11.19
C GLY A 112 21.09 -9.82 11.01
N VAL A 113 21.24 -9.35 9.75
CA VAL A 113 21.29 -7.91 9.42
C VAL A 113 19.99 -7.25 9.83
N LYS A 114 20.10 -6.21 10.65
CA LYS A 114 18.92 -5.52 11.20
C LYS A 114 18.30 -4.52 10.23
N GLU A 115 19.14 -3.75 9.55
CA GLU A 115 18.72 -2.66 8.66
C GLU A 115 19.70 -2.51 7.50
N LEU A 116 19.19 -2.18 6.31
CA LEU A 116 19.96 -1.93 5.09
C LEU A 116 19.33 -0.78 4.31
N GLU A 117 20.10 0.26 4.00
CA GLU A 117 19.61 1.37 3.17
C GLU A 117 19.56 0.95 1.69
N VAL A 118 18.37 1.03 1.08
CA VAL A 118 18.08 0.58 -0.29
C VAL A 118 17.29 1.63 -1.07
N LEU A 119 17.06 1.40 -2.36
CA LEU A 119 16.13 2.20 -3.17
C LEU A 119 14.75 1.53 -3.25
N ALA A 120 13.69 2.34 -3.15
CA ALA A 120 12.32 1.99 -3.47
C ALA A 120 11.80 2.84 -4.64
N TYR A 121 10.69 2.42 -5.24
CA TYR A 121 9.97 3.19 -6.23
C TYR A 121 8.76 3.90 -5.61
N ASP A 122 8.71 5.22 -5.74
CA ASP A 122 7.57 6.05 -5.33
C ASP A 122 6.58 6.16 -6.48
N GLU A 123 5.44 5.45 -6.36
CA GLU A 123 4.39 5.39 -7.38
C GLU A 123 3.74 6.76 -7.64
N ALA A 124 3.55 7.56 -6.57
CA ALA A 124 2.90 8.86 -6.67
C ALA A 124 3.74 9.88 -7.45
N ASN A 125 5.05 9.90 -7.19
CA ASN A 125 5.99 10.82 -7.83
C ASN A 125 6.71 10.20 -9.03
N LYS A 126 6.51 8.90 -9.31
CA LYS A 126 7.13 8.13 -10.41
C LYS A 126 8.66 8.26 -10.42
N THR A 127 9.27 8.17 -9.25
CA THR A 127 10.71 8.31 -9.06
C THR A 127 11.25 7.32 -8.04
N PHE A 128 12.58 7.11 -8.04
CA PHE A 128 13.22 6.30 -7.01
C PHE A 128 13.57 7.16 -5.80
N VAL A 129 13.49 6.55 -4.61
CA VAL A 129 13.73 7.21 -3.32
C VAL A 129 14.49 6.27 -2.38
N PRO A 130 15.33 6.80 -1.49
CA PRO A 130 16.01 6.01 -0.49
C PRO A 130 15.01 5.57 0.59
N THR A 131 15.20 4.34 1.07
CA THR A 131 14.40 3.74 2.15
C THR A 131 15.24 2.72 2.91
N ILE A 132 14.65 2.08 3.91
CA ILE A 132 15.31 1.06 4.70
C ILE A 132 14.60 -0.28 4.52
N ALA A 133 15.37 -1.32 4.17
CA ALA A 133 14.98 -2.72 4.22
C ALA A 133 15.45 -3.33 5.54
N HIS A 134 14.59 -4.15 6.18
CA HIS A 134 14.87 -4.79 7.46
C HIS A 134 14.06 -6.07 7.63
N SER A 135 14.28 -6.78 8.76
CA SER A 135 13.53 -7.99 9.10
C SER A 135 13.61 -9.07 8.02
N PHE A 136 14.84 -9.33 7.54
CA PHE A 136 15.13 -10.42 6.60
C PHE A 136 14.80 -11.76 7.24
N ARG A 137 14.01 -12.62 6.54
CA ARG A 137 13.47 -13.85 7.10
C ARG A 137 13.12 -14.87 6.05
N ILE A 138 12.97 -16.14 6.45
CA ILE A 138 12.28 -17.15 5.63
C ILE A 138 10.79 -16.81 5.69
N GLY A 139 10.19 -16.47 4.54
CA GLY A 139 8.77 -16.14 4.44
C GLY A 139 7.91 -17.40 4.33
N GLN A 140 8.28 -18.32 3.45
CA GLN A 140 7.62 -19.62 3.33
C GLN A 140 8.55 -20.68 2.70
N ARG A 141 8.17 -21.94 2.84
CA ARG A 141 8.74 -23.03 2.04
C ARG A 141 7.78 -23.38 0.91
N THR A 142 8.31 -23.46 -0.31
CA THR A 142 7.48 -23.71 -1.48
C THR A 142 7.88 -25.00 -2.18
N ASN A 143 6.91 -25.60 -2.85
CA ASN A 143 7.17 -26.75 -3.75
C ASN A 143 7.23 -26.31 -5.21
N ARG A 144 6.98 -25.03 -5.50
CA ARG A 144 6.94 -24.50 -6.87
C ARG A 144 7.49 -23.08 -6.92
N VAL A 145 8.46 -22.84 -7.79
CA VAL A 145 9.08 -21.53 -8.03
C VAL A 145 8.75 -21.06 -9.44
N TYR A 146 8.50 -19.76 -9.57
CA TYR A 146 8.31 -19.03 -10.82
C TYR A 146 9.61 -18.33 -11.20
N LYS A 147 10.13 -18.62 -12.39
CA LYS A 147 11.28 -17.95 -13.00
C LYS A 147 10.79 -17.04 -14.11
N ILE A 148 10.88 -15.74 -13.89
CA ILE A 148 10.50 -14.71 -14.87
C ILE A 148 11.77 -14.27 -15.57
N THR A 149 11.88 -14.57 -16.85
CA THR A 149 13.04 -14.23 -17.70
C THR A 149 12.68 -13.02 -18.56
N MET A 150 13.54 -12.01 -18.54
CA MET A 150 13.39 -10.78 -19.31
C MET A 150 14.01 -10.94 -20.71
N LEU A 151 13.70 -10.01 -21.63
CA LEU A 151 14.16 -10.05 -23.00
C LEU A 151 15.71 -9.97 -23.14
N ASP A 152 16.38 -9.33 -22.18
CA ASP A 152 17.86 -9.26 -22.12
C ASP A 152 18.51 -10.52 -21.51
N GLY A 153 17.73 -11.53 -21.13
CA GLY A 153 18.19 -12.76 -20.52
C GLY A 153 18.38 -12.69 -18.99
N SER A 154 18.16 -11.54 -18.37
CA SER A 154 18.12 -11.45 -16.89
C SER A 154 16.84 -12.11 -16.35
N PHE A 155 16.90 -12.67 -15.15
CA PHE A 155 15.76 -13.36 -14.56
C PHE A 155 15.65 -13.17 -13.06
N ILE A 156 14.46 -13.37 -12.51
CA ILE A 156 14.19 -13.41 -11.09
C ILE A 156 13.34 -14.63 -10.74
N GLU A 157 13.59 -15.19 -9.56
CA GLU A 157 12.89 -16.35 -9.05
C GLU A 157 12.08 -15.99 -7.82
N CYS A 158 10.79 -16.33 -7.83
CA CYS A 158 9.85 -15.91 -6.80
C CYS A 158 8.71 -16.92 -6.61
N THR A 159 7.88 -16.69 -5.62
CA THR A 159 6.61 -17.40 -5.43
C THR A 159 5.57 -16.92 -6.44
N ASN A 160 4.54 -17.74 -6.69
CA ASN A 160 3.48 -17.48 -7.66
C ASN A 160 2.77 -16.13 -7.49
N ASN A 161 2.57 -15.72 -6.29
CA ASN A 161 1.80 -14.51 -5.91
C ASN A 161 2.67 -13.27 -5.67
N HIS A 162 4.01 -13.33 -5.91
CA HIS A 162 4.90 -12.20 -5.73
C HIS A 162 4.57 -11.07 -6.70
N PRO A 163 4.29 -9.83 -6.23
CA PRO A 163 3.90 -8.75 -7.11
C PRO A 163 5.09 -8.00 -7.70
N PHE A 164 5.00 -7.68 -8.99
CA PHE A 164 5.89 -6.79 -9.72
C PHE A 164 5.10 -5.63 -10.30
N TYR A 165 5.74 -4.47 -10.49
CA TYR A 165 5.05 -3.31 -11.02
C TYR A 165 5.01 -3.34 -12.54
N ASP A 166 3.79 -3.49 -13.10
CA ASP A 166 3.51 -3.34 -14.53
C ASP A 166 3.50 -1.85 -14.89
N ARG A 167 4.51 -1.45 -15.64
CA ARG A 167 4.71 -0.07 -16.02
C ARG A 167 3.70 0.42 -17.06
N ALA A 168 3.25 -0.44 -17.95
CA ALA A 168 2.34 -0.04 -19.01
C ALA A 168 0.96 0.31 -18.44
N ASN A 169 0.48 -0.52 -17.51
CA ASN A 169 -0.83 -0.37 -16.88
C ASN A 169 -0.78 0.35 -15.51
N GLU A 170 0.41 0.75 -15.03
CA GLU A 170 0.63 1.48 -13.77
C GLU A 170 -0.03 0.76 -12.56
N ARG A 171 0.18 -0.56 -12.43
CA ARG A 171 -0.39 -1.41 -11.39
C ARG A 171 0.57 -2.51 -10.95
N TRP A 172 0.36 -3.05 -9.76
CA TRP A 172 1.01 -4.27 -9.30
C TRP A 172 0.34 -5.50 -9.91
N ILE A 173 1.14 -6.43 -10.44
CA ILE A 173 0.72 -7.68 -11.06
C ILE A 173 1.49 -8.83 -10.42
N LYS A 174 0.83 -9.93 -10.10
CA LYS A 174 1.46 -11.10 -9.50
C LYS A 174 2.24 -11.92 -10.53
N ALA A 175 3.27 -12.63 -10.07
CA ALA A 175 4.09 -13.49 -10.93
C ALA A 175 3.26 -14.50 -11.77
N GLU A 176 2.21 -15.07 -11.19
CA GLU A 176 1.29 -16.00 -11.87
C GLU A 176 0.39 -15.35 -12.93
N GLU A 177 0.21 -14.02 -12.87
CA GLU A 177 -0.63 -13.24 -13.79
C GLU A 177 0.18 -12.60 -14.91
N ILE A 178 1.53 -12.57 -14.79
CA ILE A 178 2.44 -11.95 -15.77
C ILE A 178 2.36 -12.76 -17.09
N LYS A 179 2.40 -12.03 -18.21
CA LYS A 179 2.42 -12.59 -19.57
C LYS A 179 3.68 -12.17 -20.32
N GLU A 180 4.02 -12.95 -21.34
CA GLU A 180 5.07 -12.57 -22.28
C GLU A 180 4.75 -11.21 -22.93
N GLY A 181 5.76 -10.37 -23.12
CA GLY A 181 5.61 -9.03 -23.66
C GLY A 181 5.26 -7.93 -22.65
N GLU A 182 4.89 -8.25 -21.41
CA GLU A 182 4.59 -7.26 -20.38
C GLU A 182 5.83 -6.45 -19.98
N LEU A 183 5.63 -5.15 -19.75
CA LEU A 183 6.68 -4.20 -19.42
C LEU A 183 6.71 -3.94 -17.91
N LEU A 184 7.59 -4.64 -17.19
CA LEU A 184 7.84 -4.40 -15.77
C LEU A 184 8.79 -3.21 -15.56
N ILE A 185 8.82 -2.62 -14.35
CA ILE A 185 9.84 -1.63 -14.01
C ILE A 185 11.17 -2.33 -13.80
N THR A 186 12.01 -2.22 -14.81
CA THR A 186 13.38 -2.74 -14.81
C THR A 186 14.35 -1.65 -15.23
N GLY A 187 15.63 -1.89 -15.02
CA GLY A 187 16.68 -0.98 -15.44
C GLY A 187 18.07 -1.55 -15.22
N GLU A 188 19.06 -0.67 -15.24
CA GLU A 188 20.46 -1.01 -15.07
C GLU A 188 21.13 -0.10 -14.04
N ILE A 189 21.85 -0.68 -13.11
CA ILE A 189 22.78 -0.01 -12.21
C ILE A 189 24.18 -0.17 -12.80
N SER A 190 24.84 0.93 -13.15
CA SER A 190 26.16 0.91 -13.82
C SER A 190 27.05 2.05 -13.36
N LEU A 191 28.37 1.95 -13.59
CA LEU A 191 29.31 3.01 -13.30
C LEU A 191 29.22 4.16 -14.30
N ARG A 192 29.19 5.40 -13.79
CA ARG A 192 29.32 6.64 -14.54
C ARG A 192 30.50 7.45 -13.98
N GLY A 193 31.67 7.27 -14.57
CA GLY A 193 32.90 7.83 -14.01
C GLY A 193 33.23 7.17 -12.66
N LYS A 194 33.15 7.93 -11.58
CA LYS A 194 33.40 7.44 -10.20
C LYS A 194 32.11 7.12 -9.44
N HIS A 195 30.91 7.42 -9.97
CA HIS A 195 29.63 7.26 -9.31
C HIS A 195 28.84 6.11 -9.89
N LYS A 196 27.92 5.53 -9.11
CA LYS A 196 26.88 4.64 -9.61
C LYS A 196 25.75 5.45 -10.19
N ALA A 197 25.21 4.97 -11.30
CA ALA A 197 24.07 5.57 -11.97
C ALA A 197 23.00 4.52 -12.26
N LEU A 198 21.74 4.94 -12.12
CA LEU A 198 20.56 4.15 -12.42
C LEU A 198 20.00 4.60 -13.76
N THR A 199 19.74 3.64 -14.64
CA THR A 199 19.15 3.84 -15.96
C THR A 199 17.83 3.06 -16.02
N THR A 200 16.73 3.70 -16.40
CA THR A 200 15.42 3.06 -16.55
C THR A 200 14.82 3.36 -17.90
N SER A 201 13.73 2.69 -18.25
CA SER A 201 12.98 2.91 -19.49
C SER A 201 12.34 4.31 -19.61
N PHE A 202 12.25 5.08 -18.53
CA PHE A 202 11.56 6.37 -18.50
C PHE A 202 12.43 7.54 -18.09
N ASP A 203 13.53 7.31 -17.41
CA ASP A 203 14.44 8.35 -16.96
C ASP A 203 15.77 8.31 -17.70
N GLU A 204 16.38 9.48 -17.82
CA GLU A 204 17.75 9.54 -18.23
C GLU A 204 18.64 8.93 -17.15
N ARG A 205 19.80 8.41 -17.55
CA ARG A 205 20.81 7.91 -16.63
C ARG A 205 21.18 9.00 -15.62
N LYS A 206 20.77 8.79 -14.35
CA LYS A 206 21.07 9.69 -13.23
C LYS A 206 21.96 8.99 -12.22
N ASP A 207 22.89 9.73 -11.63
CA ASP A 207 23.67 9.20 -10.52
C ASP A 207 22.75 8.97 -9.30
N ILE A 208 22.97 7.89 -8.56
CA ILE A 208 22.08 7.45 -7.47
C ILE A 208 21.94 8.52 -6.39
N MET A 209 22.99 9.24 -6.09
CA MET A 209 22.96 10.35 -5.13
C MET A 209 21.92 11.44 -5.43
N TYR A 210 21.47 11.59 -6.69
CA TYR A 210 20.40 12.53 -7.06
C TYR A 210 19.00 12.03 -6.63
N PHE A 211 18.85 10.75 -6.42
CA PHE A 211 17.61 10.19 -5.85
C PHE A 211 17.63 10.27 -4.32
N CYS A 212 18.82 10.15 -3.71
CA CYS A 212 18.98 10.19 -2.26
C CYS A 212 18.81 11.61 -1.68
N VAL A 213 19.27 12.64 -2.42
CA VAL A 213 19.10 14.06 -2.07
C VAL A 213 18.67 14.82 -3.31
N PRO A 214 17.34 14.84 -3.64
CA PRO A 214 16.87 15.30 -4.95
C PRO A 214 16.92 16.81 -5.14
N GLU A 215 16.56 17.62 -4.15
CA GLU A 215 16.46 19.07 -4.27
C GLU A 215 17.58 19.78 -3.53
N ILE A 216 18.35 20.60 -4.27
CA ILE A 216 19.36 21.51 -3.71
C ILE A 216 19.29 22.85 -4.45
N GLU A 217 19.61 23.94 -3.77
CA GLU A 217 19.69 25.27 -4.38
C GLU A 217 20.78 25.32 -5.47
N PRO A 218 20.69 26.21 -6.47
CA PRO A 218 21.57 26.23 -7.64
C PRO A 218 23.07 26.39 -7.35
N ASP A 219 23.42 27.01 -6.22
CA ASP A 219 24.82 27.26 -5.82
C ASP A 219 25.40 26.19 -4.90
N TYR A 220 24.60 25.16 -4.60
CA TYR A 220 25.03 24.04 -3.78
C TYR A 220 25.40 22.82 -4.62
N VAL A 221 26.21 21.94 -4.05
CA VAL A 221 26.62 20.66 -4.64
C VAL A 221 26.53 19.55 -3.60
N ARG A 222 26.25 18.32 -4.04
CA ARG A 222 26.28 17.11 -3.22
C ARG A 222 27.71 16.63 -3.06
N HIS A 223 28.09 16.26 -1.85
CA HIS A 223 29.42 15.76 -1.50
C HIS A 223 29.32 14.53 -0.62
N HIS A 224 30.11 13.49 -0.91
CA HIS A 224 30.21 12.30 -0.06
C HIS A 224 31.14 12.59 1.11
N SER A 225 30.61 12.63 2.34
CA SER A 225 31.33 13.02 3.55
C SER A 225 32.53 12.11 3.86
N ASN A 226 32.43 10.83 3.51
CA ASN A 226 33.53 9.85 3.65
C ASN A 226 34.46 9.77 2.42
N PHE A 227 34.27 10.65 1.41
CA PHE A 227 35.04 10.67 0.14
C PHE A 227 34.87 9.40 -0.73
N ASN A 228 33.98 8.49 -0.40
CA ASN A 228 33.64 7.34 -1.23
C ASN A 228 32.47 7.66 -2.17
N PRO A 229 32.70 7.85 -3.46
CA PRO A 229 31.67 8.23 -4.43
C PRO A 229 30.72 7.08 -4.78
N LEU A 230 30.89 5.91 -4.19
CA LEU A 230 30.03 4.75 -4.35
C LEU A 230 29.09 4.52 -3.15
N ASP A 231 29.28 5.29 -2.06
CA ASP A 231 28.44 5.23 -0.87
C ASP A 231 27.38 6.33 -0.91
N ASP A 232 26.25 6.02 -1.53
CA ASP A 232 25.16 6.96 -1.81
C ASP A 232 24.11 7.04 -0.67
N ARG A 233 24.41 6.51 0.53
CA ARG A 233 23.52 6.63 1.69
C ARG A 233 23.21 8.10 1.99
N PRO A 234 21.95 8.47 2.26
CA PRO A 234 21.55 9.84 2.59
C PRO A 234 22.36 10.44 3.72
N SER A 235 22.71 9.64 4.73
CA SER A 235 23.54 10.04 5.87
C SER A 235 24.98 10.40 5.51
N ASN A 236 25.49 9.91 4.35
CA ASN A 236 26.83 10.19 3.84
C ASN A 236 26.87 11.36 2.86
N ILE A 237 25.71 11.83 2.36
CA ILE A 237 25.65 12.92 1.39
C ILE A 237 25.38 14.23 2.13
N VAL A 238 26.32 15.16 2.05
CA VAL A 238 26.21 16.51 2.57
C VAL A 238 26.04 17.51 1.43
N VAL A 239 25.21 18.53 1.65
CA VAL A 239 24.99 19.60 0.69
C VAL A 239 25.88 20.78 1.08
N LEU A 240 26.82 21.14 0.20
CA LEU A 240 27.80 22.19 0.44
C LEU A 240 27.67 23.25 -0.65
N THR A 241 27.99 24.49 -0.31
CA THR A 241 28.23 25.50 -1.36
C THR A 241 29.43 25.12 -2.22
N ARG A 242 29.49 25.61 -3.45
CA ARG A 242 30.66 25.37 -4.34
C ARG A 242 31.97 25.81 -3.72
N GLY A 243 31.96 26.86 -2.86
CA GLY A 243 33.12 27.35 -2.14
C GLY A 243 33.59 26.37 -1.06
N GLU A 244 32.67 25.89 -0.23
CA GLU A 244 32.96 24.90 0.81
C GLU A 244 33.43 23.57 0.21
N HIS A 245 32.78 23.09 -0.85
CA HIS A 245 33.18 21.88 -1.58
C HIS A 245 34.61 21.98 -2.14
N ALA A 246 35.01 23.16 -2.65
CA ALA A 246 36.38 23.40 -3.12
C ALA A 246 37.38 23.40 -1.98
N ILE A 247 37.00 23.82 -0.77
CA ILE A 247 37.86 23.77 0.43
C ILE A 247 38.08 22.35 0.91
N VAL A 248 37.00 21.53 0.89
CA VAL A 248 37.07 20.13 1.31
C VAL A 248 37.97 19.30 0.39
N HIS A 249 37.99 19.59 -0.91
CA HIS A 249 38.86 18.93 -1.89
C HIS A 249 40.16 19.73 -2.13
N LYS A 250 41.09 19.68 -1.21
CA LYS A 250 42.40 20.39 -1.33
C LYS A 250 43.14 20.12 -2.65
N ASP A 251 43.06 18.91 -3.16
CA ASP A 251 43.68 18.53 -4.46
C ASP A 251 43.05 19.22 -5.66
N TYR A 252 41.77 19.58 -5.57
CA TYR A 252 41.07 20.36 -6.59
C TYR A 252 41.58 21.81 -6.63
N LEU A 253 41.92 22.38 -5.48
CA LEU A 253 42.53 23.72 -5.37
C LEU A 253 43.94 23.77 -5.98
N VAL A 254 44.70 22.68 -5.91
CA VAL A 254 46.02 22.59 -6.55
C VAL A 254 45.89 22.54 -8.07
N GLY A 255 44.93 21.82 -8.63
CA GLY A 255 44.62 21.78 -10.06
C GLY A 255 44.15 23.13 -10.59
N LEU A 256 43.28 23.84 -9.83
CA LEU A 256 42.80 25.18 -10.14
C LEU A 256 43.94 26.22 -10.06
N LYS A 257 44.87 26.08 -9.12
CA LYS A 257 46.07 26.96 -9.04
C LYS A 257 46.97 26.83 -10.28
N LYS A 258 47.21 25.60 -10.78
CA LYS A 258 47.97 25.39 -12.04
C LYS A 258 47.26 25.97 -13.25
N GLY A 259 45.94 25.80 -13.39
CA GLY A 259 45.13 26.42 -14.45
C GLY A 259 45.05 27.96 -14.32
N HIS A 260 44.98 28.50 -13.12
CA HIS A 260 44.99 29.92 -12.82
C HIS A 260 46.37 30.60 -13.05
N GLU A 261 47.49 29.88 -12.86
CA GLU A 261 48.80 30.43 -13.18
C GLU A 261 49.00 30.65 -14.67
N THR A 262 48.49 29.75 -15.53
CA THR A 262 48.56 29.92 -17.00
C THR A 262 47.68 31.08 -17.46
N ILE A 263 46.55 31.38 -16.80
CA ILE A 263 45.65 32.50 -17.10
C ILE A 263 46.05 33.78 -16.37
N LYS A 264 46.84 33.70 -15.29
CA LYS A 264 47.33 34.84 -14.50
C LYS A 264 48.42 35.61 -15.25
N ASN A 265 49.15 34.94 -16.13
CA ASN A 265 50.29 35.52 -16.86
C ASN A 265 49.90 36.29 -18.12
N ASP A 266 48.59 36.37 -18.49
CA ASP A 266 48.11 37.18 -19.59
C ASP A 266 46.82 37.95 -19.20
N PRO A 267 46.97 39.20 -18.72
CA PRO A 267 45.85 40.03 -18.26
C PRO A 267 44.81 40.38 -19.32
N GLU A 268 45.22 40.51 -20.59
CA GLU A 268 44.35 40.91 -21.69
C GLU A 268 43.44 39.76 -22.16
N VAL A 269 44.03 38.54 -22.27
CA VAL A 269 43.26 37.33 -22.58
C VAL A 269 42.24 37.05 -21.47
N ARG A 270 42.60 37.34 -20.24
CA ARG A 270 41.72 37.17 -19.05
C ARG A 270 40.55 38.16 -19.07
N ALA A 271 40.78 39.41 -19.33
CA ALA A 271 39.73 40.44 -19.38
C ALA A 271 38.79 40.22 -20.57
N THR A 272 39.31 39.88 -21.73
CA THR A 272 38.56 39.68 -22.97
C THR A 272 37.71 38.39 -22.94
N MET A 273 38.24 37.26 -22.40
CA MET A 273 37.47 36.01 -22.20
C MET A 273 36.36 36.18 -21.17
N LYS A 274 36.63 36.84 -20.05
CA LYS A 274 35.65 37.03 -18.97
C LYS A 274 34.54 38.00 -19.41
N TYR A 275 34.89 39.04 -20.13
CA TYR A 275 33.94 40.03 -20.63
C TYR A 275 33.04 39.44 -21.73
N ASN A 276 33.64 38.87 -22.78
CA ASN A 276 32.92 38.30 -23.91
C ASN A 276 32.03 37.11 -23.56
N ASN A 277 32.51 36.22 -22.67
CA ASN A 277 31.69 35.06 -22.24
C ASN A 277 30.55 35.47 -21.29
N SER A 278 30.72 36.45 -20.40
CA SER A 278 29.70 36.88 -19.47
C SER A 278 28.57 37.65 -20.12
N ILE A 279 28.90 38.56 -21.09
CA ILE A 279 27.86 39.32 -21.82
C ILE A 279 27.08 38.40 -22.75
N LYS A 280 27.79 37.61 -23.58
CA LYS A 280 27.20 36.66 -24.50
C LYS A 280 26.31 35.64 -23.82
N MET A 281 26.71 35.12 -22.66
CA MET A 281 25.93 34.14 -21.90
C MET A 281 24.71 34.80 -21.22
N ARG A 282 24.84 36.02 -20.66
CA ARG A 282 23.70 36.74 -20.07
C ARG A 282 22.65 37.07 -21.13
N GLU A 283 23.05 37.54 -22.31
CA GLU A 283 22.16 37.87 -23.40
C GLU A 283 21.46 36.61 -23.97
N ILE A 284 22.19 35.52 -24.13
CA ILE A 284 21.61 34.22 -24.54
C ILE A 284 20.59 33.73 -23.50
N MET A 285 20.92 33.80 -22.19
CA MET A 285 20.04 33.35 -21.12
C MET A 285 18.81 34.26 -20.98
N LYS A 286 18.94 35.59 -21.18
CA LYS A 286 17.82 36.52 -21.17
C LYS A 286 16.81 36.20 -22.27
N ASN A 287 17.29 35.83 -23.45
CA ASN A 287 16.47 35.55 -24.63
C ASN A 287 16.31 34.05 -24.93
N PHE A 288 16.66 33.19 -24.01
CA PHE A 288 16.72 31.72 -24.19
C PHE A 288 15.38 31.14 -24.73
N ALA A 289 14.22 31.63 -24.24
CA ALA A 289 12.93 31.14 -24.68
C ALA A 289 12.68 31.38 -26.18
N ILE A 290 12.92 32.60 -26.67
CA ILE A 290 12.68 32.93 -28.06
C ILE A 290 13.68 32.24 -29.01
N VAL A 291 14.96 32.15 -28.63
CA VAL A 291 15.97 31.44 -29.39
C VAL A 291 15.65 29.94 -29.53
N ARG A 292 15.18 29.31 -28.46
CA ARG A 292 14.75 27.90 -28.52
C ARG A 292 13.51 27.69 -29.39
N SER A 293 12.53 28.55 -29.25
CA SER A 293 11.31 28.46 -30.07
C SER A 293 11.56 28.71 -31.56
N SER A 294 12.42 29.68 -31.91
CA SER A 294 12.85 29.91 -33.28
C SER A 294 13.61 28.72 -33.89
N HIS A 295 14.47 28.09 -33.09
CA HIS A 295 15.16 26.86 -33.51
C HIS A 295 14.21 25.70 -33.75
N TYR A 296 13.19 25.57 -32.87
CA TYR A 296 12.14 24.56 -33.00
C TYR A 296 11.32 24.75 -34.29
N VAL A 297 10.87 25.98 -34.59
CA VAL A 297 10.13 26.30 -35.81
C VAL A 297 10.97 25.99 -37.04
N ARG A 298 12.25 26.33 -37.06
CA ARG A 298 13.16 26.02 -38.19
C ARG A 298 13.21 24.51 -38.45
N LYS A 299 13.32 23.71 -37.41
CA LYS A 299 13.30 22.26 -37.54
C LYS A 299 11.94 21.70 -37.95
N LEU A 300 10.84 22.33 -37.49
CA LEU A 300 9.49 21.97 -37.90
C LEU A 300 9.30 22.17 -39.43
N VAL A 301 9.70 23.32 -39.92
CA VAL A 301 9.70 23.66 -41.37
C VAL A 301 10.56 22.65 -42.16
N GLU A 302 11.78 22.35 -41.71
CA GLU A 302 12.67 21.37 -42.34
C GLU A 302 12.06 19.97 -42.40
N LYS A 303 11.37 19.56 -41.35
CA LYS A 303 10.77 18.22 -41.25
C LYS A 303 9.46 18.04 -42.01
N LEU A 304 8.65 19.07 -42.05
CA LEU A 304 7.35 19.04 -42.72
C LEU A 304 7.44 19.44 -44.19
N GLY A 305 8.59 20.00 -44.65
CA GLY A 305 8.79 20.50 -46.02
C GLY A 305 7.87 21.66 -46.35
N ILE A 306 7.50 22.48 -45.34
CA ILE A 306 6.60 23.64 -45.52
C ILE A 306 7.37 24.95 -45.47
N GLU A 307 6.76 26.03 -45.96
CA GLU A 307 7.31 27.38 -45.84
C GLU A 307 7.09 27.95 -44.43
N PHE A 308 7.97 28.87 -44.00
CA PHE A 308 7.88 29.51 -42.68
C PHE A 308 6.55 30.23 -42.45
N ASP A 309 5.94 30.78 -43.50
CA ASP A 309 4.69 31.52 -43.44
C ASP A 309 3.46 30.62 -43.20
N ASN A 310 3.63 29.31 -43.44
CA ASN A 310 2.59 28.31 -43.19
C ASN A 310 2.64 27.70 -41.75
N VAL A 311 3.50 28.24 -40.87
CA VAL A 311 3.59 27.82 -39.48
C VAL A 311 2.75 28.78 -38.63
N ASP A 312 1.66 28.28 -38.08
CA ASP A 312 0.82 28.99 -37.13
C ASP A 312 0.99 28.47 -35.66
N GLU A 313 0.29 29.08 -34.73
CA GLU A 313 0.33 28.69 -33.32
C GLU A 313 -0.27 27.31 -33.09
N GLU A 314 -1.24 26.87 -33.89
CA GLU A 314 -1.86 25.56 -33.81
C GLU A 314 -0.86 24.48 -34.22
N LEU A 315 -0.20 24.64 -35.32
CA LEU A 315 0.85 23.75 -35.81
C LEU A 315 2.04 23.70 -34.84
N TYR A 316 2.43 24.86 -34.30
CA TYR A 316 3.45 24.94 -33.25
C TYR A 316 3.09 24.13 -32.02
N ASN A 317 1.87 24.21 -31.52
CA ASN A 317 1.41 23.51 -30.34
C ASN A 317 1.11 22.03 -30.62
N LYS A 318 0.59 21.67 -31.78
CA LYS A 318 0.26 20.31 -32.20
C LYS A 318 1.50 19.39 -32.16
N HIS A 319 2.66 19.89 -32.54
CA HIS A 319 3.88 19.10 -32.60
C HIS A 319 4.85 19.34 -31.43
N LYS A 320 4.45 20.16 -30.44
CA LYS A 320 5.30 20.60 -29.35
C LYS A 320 5.69 19.50 -28.38
N ASN A 321 4.82 18.52 -28.13
CA ASN A 321 4.96 17.57 -27.00
C ASN A 321 6.02 16.47 -27.16
N ILE A 322 6.79 16.47 -28.24
CA ILE A 322 7.39 15.21 -28.67
C ILE A 322 8.93 15.16 -28.64
N ALA A 323 9.68 16.25 -28.62
CA ALA A 323 11.12 16.08 -28.77
C ALA A 323 12.07 17.08 -28.10
N TYR A 324 11.61 18.22 -27.70
CA TYR A 324 12.51 19.24 -27.13
C TYR A 324 11.74 19.98 -26.01
N GLN A 325 12.45 20.36 -24.94
CA GLN A 325 11.94 21.29 -23.92
C GLN A 325 11.64 22.66 -24.57
N VAL A 326 10.59 22.70 -25.39
CA VAL A 326 10.18 23.91 -26.13
C VAL A 326 9.36 24.78 -25.17
N PRO A 327 9.70 26.06 -25.00
CA PRO A 327 8.97 26.96 -24.13
C PRO A 327 7.49 27.08 -24.49
N LYS A 328 6.63 27.27 -23.48
CA LYS A 328 5.22 27.61 -23.72
C LYS A 328 5.13 28.99 -24.41
N LEU A 329 4.19 29.19 -25.33
CA LEU A 329 3.99 30.50 -25.97
C LEU A 329 3.71 31.60 -24.94
N SER A 330 2.98 31.31 -23.88
CA SER A 330 2.77 32.22 -22.75
C SER A 330 4.07 32.70 -22.10
N THR A 331 5.10 31.87 -22.02
CA THR A 331 6.42 32.26 -21.51
C THR A 331 7.15 33.22 -22.46
N ILE A 332 6.90 33.10 -23.75
CA ILE A 332 7.50 33.97 -24.80
C ILE A 332 6.76 35.31 -24.78
N TYR A 333 5.44 35.29 -24.75
CA TYR A 333 4.58 36.45 -24.69
C TYR A 333 4.81 37.29 -23.43
N SER A 334 4.98 36.63 -22.25
CA SER A 334 5.31 37.36 -21.02
C SER A 334 6.67 38.10 -21.05
N LYS A 335 7.54 37.76 -22.01
CA LYS A 335 8.82 38.45 -22.25
C LYS A 335 8.75 39.51 -23.34
N GLY A 336 7.56 39.80 -23.83
CA GLY A 336 7.31 40.87 -24.82
C GLY A 336 7.53 40.46 -26.27
N TYR A 337 7.72 39.16 -26.58
CA TYR A 337 7.85 38.68 -27.96
C TYR A 337 6.51 38.18 -28.48
N THR A 338 6.29 38.29 -29.78
CA THR A 338 5.10 37.76 -30.47
C THR A 338 5.41 36.46 -31.22
N PHE A 339 4.38 35.75 -31.70
CA PHE A 339 4.59 34.58 -32.54
C PHE A 339 5.30 34.92 -33.87
N LYS A 340 5.01 36.11 -34.42
CA LYS A 340 5.70 36.65 -35.60
C LYS A 340 7.21 36.80 -35.37
N ASP A 341 7.63 37.18 -34.18
CA ASP A 341 9.04 37.23 -33.81
C ASP A 341 9.69 35.85 -33.81
N ILE A 342 8.99 34.81 -33.38
CA ILE A 342 9.47 33.42 -33.46
C ILE A 342 9.73 33.05 -34.92
N ILE A 343 8.79 33.32 -35.82
CA ILE A 343 8.91 33.04 -37.26
C ILE A 343 10.06 33.85 -37.88
N LYS A 344 10.11 35.15 -37.58
CA LYS A 344 11.19 36.05 -38.05
C LYS A 344 12.58 35.49 -37.63
N TYR A 345 12.77 35.22 -36.38
CA TYR A 345 14.05 34.72 -35.91
C TYR A 345 14.32 33.27 -36.35
N ALA A 346 13.31 32.48 -36.62
CA ALA A 346 13.48 31.17 -37.24
C ALA A 346 14.04 31.28 -38.67
N ARG A 347 13.63 32.29 -39.43
CA ARG A 347 14.07 32.58 -40.81
C ARG A 347 15.46 33.25 -40.85
N GLU A 348 15.62 34.31 -40.08
CA GLU A 348 16.80 35.19 -40.17
C GLU A 348 17.92 34.87 -39.18
N GLY A 349 17.58 34.20 -38.06
CA GLY A 349 18.42 34.01 -36.89
C GLY A 349 18.29 35.15 -35.89
N PHE A 350 18.47 34.86 -34.61
CA PHE A 350 18.43 35.83 -33.53
C PHE A 350 19.75 36.62 -33.48
N LYS A 351 19.68 37.95 -33.64
CA LYS A 351 20.85 38.84 -33.50
C LYS A 351 20.99 39.26 -32.05
N LEU A 352 22.15 39.05 -31.48
CA LEU A 352 22.53 39.60 -30.19
C LEU A 352 22.80 41.10 -30.30
N GLU A 353 22.59 41.86 -29.20
CA GLU A 353 22.97 43.29 -29.10
C GLU A 353 24.45 43.54 -29.47
N THR A 354 25.29 42.53 -29.32
CA THR A 354 26.70 42.48 -29.72
C THR A 354 26.91 42.33 -31.25
N GLY A 355 25.82 42.31 -32.04
CA GLY A 355 25.89 42.18 -33.52
C GLY A 355 26.12 40.75 -34.04
N LEU A 356 26.30 39.76 -33.15
CA LEU A 356 26.48 38.37 -33.51
C LEU A 356 25.13 37.68 -33.79
N THR A 357 24.98 37.06 -34.95
CA THR A 357 23.80 36.25 -35.28
C THR A 357 23.97 34.83 -34.79
N LEU A 358 23.09 34.39 -33.88
CA LEU A 358 23.01 33.01 -33.41
C LEU A 358 22.31 32.16 -34.49
N LYS A 359 23.09 31.62 -35.44
CA LYS A 359 22.63 30.55 -36.32
C LYS A 359 23.02 29.20 -35.69
N PRO A 360 22.16 28.18 -35.77
CA PRO A 360 22.53 26.86 -35.34
C PRO A 360 23.71 26.39 -36.18
N LYS A 361 24.89 26.25 -35.61
CA LYS A 361 26.00 25.58 -36.30
C LYS A 361 25.57 24.16 -36.59
N LYS A 362 25.60 23.71 -37.85
CA LYS A 362 25.74 22.27 -38.12
C LYS A 362 26.99 21.84 -37.38
N ARG A 363 26.83 21.15 -36.26
CA ARG A 363 27.95 20.49 -35.61
C ARG A 363 28.39 19.38 -36.56
N GLU A 364 29.43 19.60 -37.30
CA GLU A 364 30.19 18.50 -37.84
C GLU A 364 30.65 17.65 -36.64
N SER A 365 30.24 16.44 -36.64
CA SER A 365 30.53 15.46 -35.55
C SER A 365 31.96 14.92 -35.74
N LYS A 366 32.96 15.76 -35.59
CA LYS A 366 34.33 15.24 -35.42
C LYS A 366 34.42 14.66 -34.03
N GLY A 367 34.47 13.32 -33.93
CA GLY A 367 34.90 12.57 -32.74
C GLY A 367 33.87 12.13 -31.72
N LYS A 368 32.57 12.06 -32.08
CA LYS A 368 31.61 11.36 -31.21
C LYS A 368 31.63 9.85 -31.49
N SER A 369 31.77 9.02 -30.49
CA SER A 369 31.64 7.57 -30.64
C SER A 369 30.28 7.25 -31.28
N ILE A 370 30.22 6.19 -32.07
CA ILE A 370 28.99 5.68 -32.71
C ILE A 370 27.89 5.50 -31.64
N GLU A 371 28.26 5.09 -30.44
CA GLU A 371 27.40 4.92 -29.30
C GLU A 371 26.72 6.21 -28.83
N SER A 372 27.41 7.35 -28.82
CA SER A 372 26.83 8.63 -28.41
C SER A 372 25.79 9.20 -29.41
N ILE A 373 25.78 8.69 -30.64
CA ILE A 373 24.80 9.06 -31.70
C ILE A 373 23.60 8.07 -31.66
N ARG A 374 23.86 6.81 -31.36
CA ARG A 374 22.89 5.72 -31.33
C ARG A 374 21.90 5.86 -30.14
N LYS A 375 22.37 6.19 -28.94
CA LYS A 375 21.58 6.28 -27.72
C LYS A 375 20.35 7.22 -27.77
N PRO A 376 20.43 8.46 -28.31
CA PRO A 376 19.25 9.33 -28.42
C PRO A 376 18.15 8.79 -29.33
N ILE A 377 18.53 8.06 -30.38
CA ILE A 377 17.58 7.44 -31.33
C ILE A 377 16.85 6.29 -30.62
N LEU A 378 17.60 5.39 -29.99
CA LEU A 378 17.04 4.25 -29.25
C LEU A 378 16.10 4.68 -28.14
N ARG A 379 16.42 5.74 -27.38
CA ARG A 379 15.51 6.30 -26.37
C ARG A 379 14.18 6.79 -26.93
N ARG A 380 14.17 7.39 -28.10
CA ARG A 380 12.91 7.83 -28.74
C ARG A 380 12.06 6.65 -29.16
N ILE A 381 12.69 5.61 -29.67
CA ILE A 381 12.02 4.35 -30.02
C ILE A 381 11.43 3.72 -28.77
N ALA A 382 12.21 3.59 -27.68
CA ALA A 382 11.75 3.05 -26.41
C ALA A 382 10.54 3.82 -25.85
N LYS A 383 10.56 5.16 -25.85
CA LYS A 383 9.42 5.97 -25.43
C LYS A 383 8.18 5.75 -26.30
N CYS A 384 8.34 5.61 -27.61
CA CYS A 384 7.24 5.27 -28.49
C CYS A 384 6.64 3.89 -28.13
N PHE A 385 7.47 2.90 -27.87
CA PHE A 385 7.02 1.55 -27.50
C PHE A 385 6.25 1.51 -26.19
N VAL A 386 6.68 2.28 -25.18
CA VAL A 386 5.93 2.43 -23.91
C VAL A 386 4.54 3.02 -24.18
N GLU A 387 4.43 4.05 -25.01
CA GLU A 387 3.13 4.66 -25.34
C GLU A 387 2.24 3.73 -26.18
N LEU A 388 2.82 2.91 -27.05
CA LEU A 388 2.07 1.87 -27.78
C LEU A 388 1.47 0.85 -26.80
N LEU A 389 2.27 0.30 -25.88
CA LEU A 389 1.76 -0.65 -24.86
C LEU A 389 0.67 -0.03 -23.98
N LYS A 390 0.84 1.24 -23.56
CA LYS A 390 -0.21 1.95 -22.79
C LYS A 390 -1.53 2.09 -23.56
N SER A 391 -1.47 2.15 -24.88
CA SER A 391 -2.64 2.19 -25.76
C SER A 391 -3.17 0.81 -26.16
N GLY A 392 -2.62 -0.27 -25.59
CA GLY A 392 -2.99 -1.65 -25.92
C GLY A 392 -2.50 -2.15 -27.27
N LYS A 393 -1.47 -1.49 -27.85
CA LYS A 393 -0.85 -1.89 -29.13
C LYS A 393 0.54 -2.47 -28.88
N GLU A 394 0.85 -3.57 -29.55
CA GLU A 394 2.19 -4.18 -29.49
C GLU A 394 3.27 -3.29 -30.15
N PRO A 395 4.55 -3.36 -29.70
CA PRO A 395 5.66 -2.60 -30.28
C PRO A 395 6.17 -3.23 -31.58
N THR A 396 5.31 -3.29 -32.60
CA THR A 396 5.62 -3.80 -33.95
C THR A 396 6.05 -2.68 -34.88
N ILE A 397 6.63 -3.05 -36.03
CA ILE A 397 7.06 -2.10 -37.07
C ILE A 397 5.85 -1.34 -37.61
N GLU A 398 4.71 -2.01 -37.81
CA GLU A 398 3.46 -1.44 -38.34
C GLU A 398 2.93 -0.37 -37.39
N ASN A 399 2.83 -0.69 -36.11
CA ASN A 399 2.36 0.24 -35.06
C ASN A 399 3.35 1.41 -34.87
N TYR A 400 4.67 1.17 -35.03
CA TYR A 400 5.65 2.24 -35.02
C TYR A 400 5.51 3.18 -36.22
N ILE A 401 5.31 2.66 -37.45
CA ILE A 401 5.07 3.46 -38.63
C ILE A 401 3.81 4.31 -38.48
N GLU A 402 2.72 3.73 -37.92
CA GLU A 402 1.48 4.47 -37.63
C GLU A 402 1.73 5.60 -36.63
N ALA A 403 2.43 5.32 -35.54
CA ALA A 403 2.82 6.33 -34.56
C ALA A 403 3.73 7.42 -35.17
N SER A 404 4.61 7.07 -36.13
CA SER A 404 5.50 8.02 -36.77
C SER A 404 4.78 8.99 -37.69
N LYS A 405 3.63 8.63 -38.26
CA LYS A 405 2.75 9.53 -39.03
C LYS A 405 2.16 10.65 -38.18
N ILE A 406 1.87 10.33 -36.90
CA ILE A 406 1.33 11.30 -35.94
C ILE A 406 2.47 12.10 -35.30
N ASN A 407 3.56 11.43 -34.97
CA ASN A 407 4.75 11.98 -34.33
C ASN A 407 5.91 12.12 -35.29
N ILE A 408 5.96 13.26 -35.98
CA ILE A 408 7.00 13.57 -36.95
C ILE A 408 8.45 13.61 -36.39
N TRP A 409 8.59 13.58 -35.05
CA TRP A 409 9.88 13.60 -34.39
C TRP A 409 10.44 12.20 -34.11
N LEU A 410 9.66 11.13 -34.36
CA LEU A 410 10.19 9.79 -34.33
C LEU A 410 11.22 9.57 -35.46
N PRO A 411 12.28 8.81 -35.21
CA PRO A 411 13.27 8.47 -36.23
C PRO A 411 12.61 7.73 -37.40
N SER A 412 12.97 8.08 -38.64
CA SER A 412 12.54 7.29 -39.79
C SER A 412 13.24 5.92 -39.80
N LEU A 413 12.64 4.92 -40.46
CA LEU A 413 13.23 3.59 -40.58
C LEU A 413 14.62 3.63 -41.20
N GLU A 414 14.82 4.47 -42.23
CA GLU A 414 16.12 4.68 -42.85
C GLU A 414 17.16 5.29 -41.90
N LEU A 415 16.75 6.23 -41.04
CA LEU A 415 17.63 6.80 -40.02
C LEU A 415 17.97 5.77 -38.94
N ILE A 416 17.02 4.89 -38.59
CA ILE A 416 17.22 3.79 -37.63
C ILE A 416 18.26 2.83 -38.24
N GLU A 417 18.06 2.34 -39.45
CA GLU A 417 18.98 1.45 -40.14
C GLU A 417 20.39 2.02 -40.21
N ASN A 418 20.50 3.29 -40.65
CA ASN A 418 21.80 3.98 -40.81
C ASN A 418 22.55 4.27 -39.49
N ARG A 419 21.83 4.35 -38.35
CA ARG A 419 22.43 4.74 -37.06
C ARG A 419 22.44 3.63 -36.02
N VAL A 420 21.48 2.71 -36.06
CA VAL A 420 21.38 1.57 -35.16
C VAL A 420 22.03 0.33 -35.78
N GLY A 421 22.03 0.23 -37.12
CA GLY A 421 22.64 -0.85 -37.87
C GLY A 421 21.63 -1.93 -38.27
N THR A 422 20.37 -1.81 -37.86
CA THR A 422 19.30 -2.75 -38.19
C THR A 422 17.97 -2.00 -38.24
N LYS A 423 17.02 -2.50 -39.03
CA LYS A 423 15.61 -2.13 -39.03
C LYS A 423 14.71 -3.26 -38.57
N ASP A 424 15.28 -4.40 -38.21
CA ASP A 424 14.56 -5.48 -37.57
C ASP A 424 14.17 -5.06 -36.16
N PHE A 425 12.86 -4.96 -35.93
CA PHE A 425 12.31 -4.49 -34.64
C PHE A 425 12.55 -5.51 -33.51
N ASN A 426 12.64 -6.79 -33.77
CA ASN A 426 13.00 -7.80 -32.78
C ASN A 426 14.46 -7.61 -32.32
N GLU A 427 15.35 -7.26 -33.24
CA GLU A 427 16.75 -6.95 -32.90
C GLU A 427 16.85 -5.61 -32.15
N ILE A 428 16.05 -4.60 -32.55
CA ILE A 428 15.96 -3.32 -31.85
C ILE A 428 15.45 -3.52 -30.43
N LEU A 429 14.42 -4.33 -30.20
CA LEU A 429 13.91 -4.66 -28.89
C LEU A 429 14.98 -5.29 -27.99
N LYS A 430 15.76 -6.25 -28.50
CA LYS A 430 16.89 -6.86 -27.77
C LYS A 430 17.94 -5.82 -27.40
N ILE A 431 18.27 -4.91 -28.31
CA ILE A 431 19.23 -3.82 -28.04
C ILE A 431 18.70 -2.89 -26.97
N LEU A 432 17.40 -2.54 -27.00
CA LEU A 432 16.76 -1.68 -26.00
C LEU A 432 16.72 -2.32 -24.62
N ALA A 433 16.42 -3.63 -24.57
CA ALA A 433 16.42 -4.42 -23.35
C ALA A 433 17.83 -4.48 -22.75
N HIS A 434 18.84 -4.80 -23.55
CA HIS A 434 20.22 -4.84 -23.11
C HIS A 434 20.72 -3.49 -22.54
N LEU A 435 20.26 -2.37 -23.09
CA LEU A 435 20.59 -1.01 -22.63
C LEU A 435 19.71 -0.53 -21.45
N GLY A 436 18.78 -1.34 -20.97
CA GLY A 436 17.87 -0.98 -19.87
C GLY A 436 16.81 0.09 -20.22
N TYR A 437 16.59 0.38 -21.51
CA TYR A 437 15.61 1.37 -21.96
C TYR A 437 14.19 0.80 -22.12
N PHE A 438 14.08 -0.48 -22.48
CA PHE A 438 12.80 -1.15 -22.70
C PHE A 438 13.03 -2.65 -22.61
N ASN A 439 12.62 -3.26 -21.49
CA ASN A 439 12.85 -4.66 -21.21
C ASN A 439 11.53 -5.31 -20.83
N THR A 440 11.01 -6.16 -21.69
CA THR A 440 9.75 -6.89 -21.49
C THR A 440 10.01 -8.32 -21.04
N VAL A 441 8.99 -8.95 -20.49
CA VAL A 441 9.02 -10.37 -20.13
C VAL A 441 9.15 -11.22 -21.38
N LYS A 442 10.17 -12.12 -21.42
CA LYS A 442 10.43 -13.03 -22.50
C LYS A 442 9.74 -14.38 -22.30
N SER A 443 9.85 -14.94 -21.10
CA SER A 443 9.22 -16.21 -20.72
C SER A 443 8.97 -16.30 -19.22
N ILE A 444 7.98 -17.09 -18.86
CA ILE A 444 7.69 -17.47 -17.47
C ILE A 444 7.75 -19.00 -17.40
N GLU A 445 8.65 -19.51 -16.59
CA GLU A 445 8.85 -20.92 -16.37
C GLU A 445 8.50 -21.27 -14.93
N THR A 446 7.96 -22.46 -14.72
CA THR A 446 7.67 -22.96 -13.37
C THR A 446 8.31 -24.31 -13.17
N TYR A 447 8.98 -24.51 -12.05
CA TYR A 447 9.63 -25.77 -11.73
C TYR A 447 9.38 -26.16 -10.25
N SER A 448 9.47 -27.48 -10.01
CA SER A 448 9.20 -28.05 -8.69
C SER A 448 10.49 -28.09 -7.88
N VAL A 449 10.42 -27.58 -6.64
CA VAL A 449 11.53 -27.57 -5.66
C VAL A 449 10.97 -27.99 -4.29
N PRO A 450 11.09 -29.26 -3.90
CA PRO A 450 10.46 -29.72 -2.67
C PRO A 450 11.01 -29.02 -1.43
N GLY A 451 10.16 -28.19 -0.78
CA GLY A 451 10.46 -27.56 0.51
C GLY A 451 11.51 -26.45 0.47
N GLU A 452 11.80 -25.85 -0.71
CA GLU A 452 12.78 -24.76 -0.83
C GLU A 452 12.36 -23.55 0.02
N PRO A 453 13.26 -23.01 0.87
CA PRO A 453 12.98 -21.81 1.62
C PRO A 453 13.01 -20.60 0.69
N MET A 454 11.90 -19.87 0.64
CA MET A 454 11.79 -18.57 -0.02
C MET A 454 11.85 -17.45 1.02
N TYR A 455 12.46 -16.36 0.66
CA TYR A 455 12.80 -15.30 1.60
C TYR A 455 11.97 -14.03 1.36
N ASP A 456 11.77 -13.31 2.45
CA ASP A 456 11.07 -12.04 2.47
C ASP A 456 11.80 -11.05 3.38
N PHE A 457 11.55 -9.75 3.20
CA PHE A 457 12.09 -8.68 4.03
C PHE A 457 11.04 -7.55 4.08
N THR A 458 11.19 -6.59 4.94
CA THR A 458 10.26 -5.47 5.06
C THR A 458 10.91 -4.19 4.59
N VAL A 459 10.16 -3.35 3.90
CA VAL A 459 10.61 -2.04 3.42
C VAL A 459 9.73 -0.95 4.02
N ASP A 460 10.38 0.08 4.59
CA ASP A 460 9.67 1.21 5.19
C ASP A 460 8.96 2.05 4.13
N LYS A 461 7.73 2.48 4.43
CA LYS A 461 6.91 3.45 3.70
C LYS A 461 6.43 3.03 2.31
N TYR A 462 7.30 2.48 1.46
CA TYR A 462 6.97 2.26 0.03
C TYR A 462 6.53 0.82 -0.27
N GLU A 463 6.71 -0.11 0.67
CA GLU A 463 6.35 -1.53 0.53
C GLU A 463 6.92 -2.19 -0.75
N ASN A 464 8.03 -1.68 -1.28
CA ASN A 464 8.75 -2.23 -2.43
C ASN A 464 10.23 -1.87 -2.39
N ALA A 465 11.05 -2.62 -3.11
CA ALA A 465 12.48 -2.37 -3.23
C ALA A 465 13.02 -2.66 -4.64
N VAL A 466 14.14 -2.04 -4.96
CA VAL A 466 14.98 -2.38 -6.11
C VAL A 466 15.81 -3.62 -5.75
N VAL A 467 15.53 -4.74 -6.44
CA VAL A 467 16.29 -5.99 -6.31
C VAL A 467 17.02 -6.30 -7.61
N VAL A 468 18.20 -6.91 -7.50
CA VAL A 468 19.04 -7.24 -8.66
C VAL A 468 18.61 -8.59 -9.22
N MET A 469 18.39 -8.62 -10.54
CA MET A 469 18.06 -9.84 -11.26
C MET A 469 19.33 -10.65 -11.55
N ASN A 470 19.19 -11.97 -11.52
CA ASN A 470 20.24 -12.89 -11.91
C ASN A 470 20.46 -12.85 -13.44
N SER A 471 21.67 -13.06 -13.91
CA SER A 471 22.00 -13.11 -15.34
C SER A 471 23.08 -14.16 -15.59
N GLU A 472 22.91 -14.96 -16.64
CA GLU A 472 23.92 -15.93 -17.06
C GLU A 472 25.22 -15.27 -17.61
N ASN A 473 25.13 -13.99 -18.00
CA ASN A 473 26.21 -13.19 -18.58
C ASN A 473 26.48 -11.90 -17.79
N SER A 474 26.63 -11.99 -16.47
CA SER A 474 26.90 -10.81 -15.65
C SER A 474 28.32 -10.25 -15.88
N ASP A 475 28.40 -9.12 -16.57
CA ASP A 475 29.58 -8.26 -16.52
C ASP A 475 29.64 -7.65 -15.12
N SER A 476 30.78 -7.80 -14.41
CA SER A 476 30.92 -7.41 -12.97
C SER A 476 30.71 -5.93 -12.68
N THR A 477 30.40 -5.11 -13.68
CA THR A 477 30.23 -3.65 -13.58
C THR A 477 28.80 -3.16 -13.80
N ASN A 478 27.92 -3.97 -14.41
CA ASN A 478 26.57 -3.59 -14.79
C ASN A 478 25.56 -4.60 -14.25
N PHE A 479 24.62 -4.15 -13.39
CA PHE A 479 23.62 -4.99 -12.76
C PHE A 479 22.23 -4.63 -13.27
N LYS A 480 21.45 -5.65 -13.66
CA LYS A 480 20.04 -5.48 -14.01
C LYS A 480 19.19 -5.54 -12.75
N PHE A 481 18.16 -4.72 -12.67
CA PHE A 481 17.26 -4.68 -11.52
C PHE A 481 15.80 -4.70 -11.91
N ILE A 482 14.95 -5.06 -10.96
CA ILE A 482 13.50 -5.02 -11.02
C ILE A 482 12.96 -4.45 -9.71
N VAL A 483 11.77 -3.85 -9.76
CA VAL A 483 11.07 -3.38 -8.56
C VAL A 483 10.12 -4.48 -8.10
N ALA A 484 10.34 -5.00 -6.90
CA ALA A 484 9.58 -6.05 -6.25
C ALA A 484 8.83 -5.50 -5.03
N HIS A 485 7.60 -5.99 -4.81
CA HIS A 485 6.74 -5.57 -3.70
C HIS A 485 7.10 -6.27 -2.39
N ASN A 486 6.59 -5.71 -1.27
CA ASN A 486 6.74 -6.28 0.06
C ASN A 486 5.44 -6.22 0.87
N SER A 487 5.42 -6.84 2.07
CA SER A 487 4.23 -7.08 2.89
C SER A 487 3.51 -5.81 3.38
N SER A 488 2.13 -5.80 3.30
CA SER A 488 1.24 -4.69 3.68
C SER A 488 0.58 -4.82 5.08
N ILE A 489 1.10 -5.67 6.00
CA ILE A 489 0.50 -5.90 7.34
C ILE A 489 0.55 -4.62 8.18
N TYR A 490 1.68 -3.89 8.14
CA TYR A 490 1.80 -2.63 8.87
C TYR A 490 0.75 -1.61 8.46
N GLY A 491 0.48 -1.48 7.16
CA GLY A 491 -0.60 -0.62 6.67
C GLY A 491 -1.98 -0.99 7.23
N ALA A 492 -2.24 -2.28 7.48
CA ALA A 492 -3.47 -2.72 8.13
C ALA A 492 -3.50 -2.36 9.63
N ILE A 493 -2.38 -2.52 10.35
CA ILE A 493 -2.23 -2.09 11.77
C ILE A 493 -2.49 -0.59 11.88
N VAL A 494 -1.86 0.22 11.03
CA VAL A 494 -2.03 1.68 10.99
C VAL A 494 -3.50 2.05 10.82
N ARG A 495 -4.19 1.46 9.84
CA ARG A 495 -5.62 1.75 9.59
C ARG A 495 -6.51 1.39 10.76
N MET A 496 -6.22 0.29 11.48
CA MET A 496 -6.98 -0.13 12.66
C MET A 496 -6.72 0.73 13.90
N ALA A 497 -5.64 1.52 13.92
CA ALA A 497 -5.29 2.44 15.00
C ALA A 497 -5.80 3.87 14.75
N GLN A 498 -6.14 4.25 13.52
CA GLN A 498 -6.52 5.62 13.15
C GLN A 498 -7.95 5.96 13.57
N ASN A 499 -8.13 6.87 14.52
CA ASN A 499 -9.43 7.32 15.04
C ASN A 499 -10.27 8.17 14.07
N PHE A 500 -9.65 8.61 12.96
CA PHE A 500 -10.33 9.29 11.85
C PHE A 500 -10.76 8.33 10.72
N ARG A 501 -10.39 7.04 10.81
CA ARG A 501 -10.82 5.95 9.90
C ARG A 501 -11.73 4.94 10.57
N MET A 502 -11.52 4.68 11.86
CA MET A 502 -12.28 3.72 12.66
C MET A 502 -13.23 4.47 13.61
N TYR A 503 -14.49 4.04 13.67
CA TYR A 503 -15.43 4.59 14.64
C TYR A 503 -15.03 4.21 16.06
N VAL A 504 -14.67 2.95 16.26
CA VAL A 504 -14.03 2.39 17.43
C VAL A 504 -12.68 1.82 16.99
N PRO A 505 -11.55 2.49 17.27
CA PRO A 505 -10.23 1.97 16.94
C PRO A 505 -9.98 0.61 17.58
N PHE A 506 -9.34 -0.29 16.87
CA PHE A 506 -9.04 -1.64 17.39
C PHE A 506 -7.67 -1.73 18.06
N ILE A 507 -6.82 -0.79 17.77
CA ILE A 507 -5.42 -0.74 18.22
C ILE A 507 -5.17 0.64 18.81
N THR A 508 -4.55 0.68 19.98
CA THR A 508 -4.07 1.91 20.63
C THR A 508 -2.65 2.20 20.13
N PRO A 509 -2.41 3.33 19.44
CA PRO A 509 -1.11 3.69 18.90
C PRO A 509 -0.27 4.48 19.89
N GLN A 510 1.07 4.35 19.75
CA GLN A 510 2.06 5.24 20.36
C GLN A 510 3.09 5.65 19.30
N GLY A 511 3.31 6.94 19.15
CA GLY A 511 4.10 7.51 18.05
C GLY A 511 3.23 8.05 16.93
N ASN A 512 3.81 8.36 15.76
CA ASN A 512 3.07 8.90 14.63
C ASN A 512 2.45 7.78 13.78
N PHE A 513 1.13 7.69 13.77
CA PHE A 513 0.32 6.82 12.91
C PHE A 513 -0.37 7.59 11.77
N GLY A 514 0.13 8.77 11.42
CA GLY A 514 -0.45 9.63 10.39
C GLY A 514 -1.66 10.43 10.87
N SER A 515 -2.06 11.40 10.08
CA SER A 515 -3.24 12.22 10.32
C SER A 515 -4.11 12.32 9.05
N LEU A 516 -5.11 13.20 9.06
CA LEU A 516 -5.92 13.52 7.87
C LEU A 516 -5.14 14.33 6.84
N ASP A 517 -3.99 14.86 7.20
CA ASP A 517 -3.07 15.52 6.29
C ASP A 517 -2.20 14.48 5.58
N ALA A 518 -2.21 14.45 4.25
CA ALA A 518 -1.42 13.48 3.48
C ALA A 518 0.09 13.70 3.60
N SER A 519 0.52 14.91 3.97
CA SER A 519 1.93 15.20 4.26
C SER A 519 2.41 14.57 5.57
N ASP A 520 1.48 14.28 6.51
CA ASP A 520 1.75 13.60 7.77
C ASP A 520 1.51 12.09 7.63
N SER A 521 2.42 11.41 6.96
CA SER A 521 2.40 9.96 6.79
C SER A 521 2.76 9.25 8.10
N PRO A 522 2.25 8.02 8.34
CA PRO A 522 2.67 7.20 9.46
C PRO A 522 4.19 7.02 9.47
N SER A 523 4.79 7.08 10.66
CA SER A 523 6.21 6.78 10.82
C SER A 523 6.50 5.31 10.50
N ALA A 524 7.75 5.00 10.16
CA ALA A 524 8.18 3.62 9.98
C ALA A 524 7.90 2.79 11.24
N MET A 525 7.54 1.50 11.06
CA MET A 525 7.06 0.62 12.14
C MET A 525 8.08 0.41 13.28
N ARG A 526 9.37 0.70 13.06
CA ARG A 526 10.40 0.64 14.08
C ARG A 526 10.34 1.82 15.08
N TYR A 527 9.71 2.94 14.70
CA TYR A 527 9.54 4.11 15.56
C TYR A 527 8.18 4.15 16.26
N SER A 528 7.24 3.34 15.81
CA SER A 528 5.90 3.25 16.37
C SER A 528 5.74 2.05 17.29
N GLU A 529 4.84 2.18 18.25
CA GLU A 529 4.44 1.12 19.17
C GLU A 529 2.92 1.00 19.18
N CYS A 530 2.43 -0.18 19.47
CA CYS A 530 1.00 -0.41 19.57
C CYS A 530 0.67 -1.56 20.52
N HIS A 531 -0.55 -1.58 21.00
CA HIS A 531 -1.17 -2.71 21.69
C HIS A 531 -2.65 -2.80 21.32
N ILE A 532 -3.29 -3.93 21.65
CA ILE A 532 -4.73 -4.06 21.44
C ILE A 532 -5.47 -3.03 22.29
N ASP A 533 -6.46 -2.35 21.71
CA ASP A 533 -7.28 -1.42 22.46
C ASP A 533 -8.13 -2.17 23.49
N PRO A 534 -8.24 -1.71 24.76
CA PRO A 534 -9.06 -2.35 25.78
C PRO A 534 -10.51 -2.58 25.36
N VAL A 535 -11.11 -1.60 24.69
CA VAL A 535 -12.49 -1.74 24.15
C VAL A 535 -12.57 -2.87 23.12
N SER A 536 -11.56 -3.00 22.26
CA SER A 536 -11.49 -4.10 21.28
C SER A 536 -11.28 -5.45 21.94
N LYS A 537 -10.50 -5.51 23.02
CA LYS A 537 -10.34 -6.72 23.83
C LYS A 537 -11.68 -7.15 24.41
N ASP A 538 -12.46 -6.22 24.95
CA ASP A 538 -13.81 -6.50 25.46
C ASP A 538 -14.77 -6.97 24.36
N ILE A 539 -14.69 -6.38 23.16
CA ILE A 539 -15.54 -6.76 22.03
C ILE A 539 -15.24 -8.19 21.55
N PHE A 540 -13.97 -8.56 21.39
CA PHE A 540 -13.56 -9.75 20.64
C PHE A 540 -13.03 -10.90 21.51
N PHE A 541 -12.51 -10.62 22.71
CA PHE A 541 -11.74 -11.58 23.51
C PHE A 541 -12.18 -11.74 24.96
N THR A 542 -13.32 -11.20 25.35
CA THR A 542 -13.86 -11.36 26.74
C THR A 542 -14.92 -12.43 26.79
N ASN A 543 -15.78 -12.52 25.81
CA ASN A 543 -16.92 -13.41 25.81
C ASN A 543 -16.81 -14.52 24.73
N ASN A 544 -17.46 -15.65 24.97
CA ASN A 544 -17.61 -16.78 24.06
C ASN A 544 -16.31 -17.43 23.54
N LEU A 545 -15.19 -17.27 24.25
CA LEU A 545 -13.88 -17.79 23.83
C LEU A 545 -13.85 -19.31 23.66
N LEU A 546 -14.50 -20.06 24.54
CA LEU A 546 -14.56 -21.53 24.46
C LEU A 546 -15.45 -22.04 23.33
N GLY A 547 -16.26 -21.17 22.72
CA GLY A 547 -17.08 -21.48 21.56
C GLY A 547 -16.42 -21.04 20.23
N MET A 548 -15.18 -20.58 20.26
CA MET A 548 -14.46 -20.18 19.08
C MET A 548 -14.02 -21.39 18.29
N GLU A 549 -14.27 -21.37 16.99
CA GLU A 549 -13.84 -22.41 16.04
C GLU A 549 -12.44 -22.09 15.53
N TYR A 550 -11.58 -23.11 15.45
CA TYR A 550 -10.21 -23.01 15.00
C TYR A 550 -9.96 -23.87 13.77
N LYS A 551 -9.00 -23.48 12.98
CA LYS A 551 -8.43 -24.24 11.85
C LYS A 551 -6.92 -24.17 11.92
N ASP A 552 -6.25 -25.08 11.21
CA ASP A 552 -4.80 -25.02 11.07
C ASP A 552 -4.38 -23.72 10.39
N ASN A 553 -3.25 -23.17 10.82
CA ASN A 553 -2.58 -22.08 10.13
C ASN A 553 -1.98 -22.62 8.81
N TYR A 554 -1.26 -21.78 8.08
CA TYR A 554 -0.74 -22.08 6.74
C TYR A 554 0.25 -23.26 6.66
N ASP A 555 0.99 -23.56 7.72
CA ASP A 555 1.98 -24.64 7.82
C ASP A 555 1.57 -25.75 8.79
N SER A 556 0.36 -25.71 9.30
CA SER A 556 -0.20 -26.65 10.31
C SER A 556 0.61 -26.74 11.62
N SER A 557 1.42 -25.72 11.92
CA SER A 557 2.19 -25.63 13.17
C SER A 557 1.36 -25.12 14.34
N GLU A 558 0.35 -24.29 14.10
CA GLU A 558 -0.51 -23.66 15.08
C GLU A 558 -1.97 -23.56 14.61
N LEU A 559 -2.86 -23.23 15.52
CA LEU A 559 -4.28 -23.01 15.23
C LEU A 559 -4.61 -21.52 15.14
N GLU A 560 -5.30 -21.13 14.06
CA GLU A 560 -5.87 -19.80 13.93
C GLU A 560 -7.42 -19.83 14.03
N PRO A 561 -8.07 -18.76 14.56
CA PRO A 561 -9.52 -18.72 14.64
C PRO A 561 -10.14 -18.54 13.26
N VAL A 562 -11.17 -19.33 12.96
CA VAL A 562 -11.98 -19.14 11.73
C VAL A 562 -12.66 -17.77 11.76
N CYS A 563 -13.25 -17.39 12.88
CA CYS A 563 -13.82 -16.07 13.18
C CYS A 563 -13.64 -15.74 14.66
N LEU A 564 -13.49 -14.46 14.98
CA LEU A 564 -13.66 -13.97 16.35
C LEU A 564 -15.14 -13.97 16.76
N THR A 565 -15.42 -13.79 18.05
CA THR A 565 -16.78 -13.98 18.62
C THR A 565 -17.33 -12.72 19.32
N PRO A 566 -17.48 -11.58 18.60
CA PRO A 566 -18.09 -10.40 19.20
C PRO A 566 -19.56 -10.68 19.55
N MET A 567 -20.06 -10.03 20.62
CA MET A 567 -21.41 -10.24 21.11
C MET A 567 -22.49 -9.47 20.34
N PHE A 568 -22.12 -8.60 19.41
CA PHE A 568 -23.01 -7.80 18.57
C PHE A 568 -22.41 -7.67 17.16
N PRO A 569 -23.20 -7.28 16.13
CA PRO A 569 -22.70 -7.20 14.76
C PRO A 569 -21.73 -6.02 14.56
N ALA A 570 -20.49 -6.18 14.99
CA ALA A 570 -19.43 -5.18 14.99
C ALA A 570 -19.11 -4.63 13.59
N ILE A 571 -19.43 -5.39 12.53
CA ILE A 571 -19.27 -4.96 11.15
C ILE A 571 -20.03 -3.66 10.83
N LEU A 572 -21.17 -3.41 11.48
CA LEU A 572 -21.95 -2.20 11.27
C LEU A 572 -21.33 -0.98 11.95
N VAL A 573 -20.51 -1.16 12.99
CA VAL A 573 -19.87 -0.04 13.71
C VAL A 573 -18.75 0.58 12.89
N ASN A 574 -17.73 -0.19 12.55
CA ASN A 574 -16.57 0.30 11.79
C ASN A 574 -16.78 0.25 10.27
N GLY A 575 -17.84 -0.42 9.82
CA GLY A 575 -18.09 -0.58 8.41
C GLY A 575 -16.96 -1.33 7.69
N THR A 576 -17.02 -1.34 6.36
CA THR A 576 -15.94 -1.91 5.55
C THR A 576 -16.01 -1.44 4.11
N ILE A 577 -14.87 -1.38 3.45
CA ILE A 577 -14.74 -1.22 2.00
C ILE A 577 -13.91 -2.39 1.49
N GLY A 578 -14.41 -3.11 0.50
CA GLY A 578 -13.69 -4.22 -0.13
C GLY A 578 -14.01 -4.30 -1.61
N ILE A 579 -12.96 -4.44 -2.43
CA ILE A 579 -13.07 -4.62 -3.87
C ILE A 579 -12.51 -6.00 -4.19
N ALA A 580 -13.34 -6.84 -4.78
CA ALA A 580 -12.98 -8.17 -5.25
C ALA A 580 -13.30 -8.31 -6.74
N VAL A 581 -12.96 -9.43 -7.34
CA VAL A 581 -13.27 -9.72 -8.74
C VAL A 581 -14.79 -9.86 -8.91
N GLY A 582 -15.38 -9.01 -9.72
CA GLY A 582 -16.82 -9.03 -10.03
C GLY A 582 -17.76 -8.55 -8.91
N ILE A 583 -17.29 -8.38 -7.67
CA ILE A 583 -18.08 -7.92 -6.55
C ILE A 583 -17.34 -6.89 -5.69
N ALA A 584 -18.11 -5.97 -5.11
CA ALA A 584 -17.58 -5.01 -4.13
C ALA A 584 -18.51 -4.92 -2.93
N THR A 585 -17.95 -4.62 -1.76
CA THR A 585 -18.70 -4.31 -0.55
C THR A 585 -18.39 -2.90 -0.08
N TYR A 586 -19.44 -2.18 0.33
CA TYR A 586 -19.33 -0.93 1.06
C TYR A 586 -20.42 -0.91 2.14
N ILE A 587 -20.01 -1.11 3.37
CA ILE A 587 -20.86 -0.99 4.55
C ILE A 587 -20.43 0.26 5.29
N PRO A 588 -21.29 1.29 5.39
CA PRO A 588 -20.94 2.52 6.11
C PRO A 588 -20.82 2.28 7.61
N THR A 589 -20.13 3.16 8.30
CA THR A 589 -20.03 3.17 9.76
C THR A 589 -21.33 3.63 10.40
N HIS A 590 -21.63 3.09 11.61
CA HIS A 590 -22.82 3.43 12.38
C HIS A 590 -22.44 3.63 13.86
N ASN A 591 -23.29 4.36 14.57
CA ASN A 591 -23.14 4.55 16.01
C ASN A 591 -23.24 3.22 16.75
N PRO A 592 -22.25 2.82 17.58
CA PRO A 592 -22.22 1.53 18.24
C PRO A 592 -23.42 1.28 19.18
N ILE A 593 -23.89 2.31 19.88
CA ILE A 593 -25.04 2.18 20.76
C ILE A 593 -26.35 1.97 19.97
N GLU A 594 -26.47 2.60 18.80
CA GLU A 594 -27.62 2.34 17.91
C GLU A 594 -27.60 0.90 17.36
N VAL A 595 -26.41 0.38 17.01
CA VAL A 595 -26.24 -1.01 16.57
C VAL A 595 -26.64 -2.00 17.65
N ILE A 596 -26.18 -1.81 18.90
CA ILE A 596 -26.55 -2.65 20.02
C ILE A 596 -28.06 -2.59 20.27
N LYS A 597 -28.66 -1.39 20.33
CA LYS A 597 -30.11 -1.23 20.50
C LYS A 597 -30.93 -1.90 19.39
N THR A 598 -30.42 -1.90 18.18
CA THR A 598 -31.05 -2.59 17.05
C THR A 598 -31.01 -4.10 17.24
N TYR A 599 -29.88 -4.63 17.71
CA TYR A 599 -29.74 -6.05 17.97
C TYR A 599 -30.60 -6.50 19.18
N GLU A 600 -30.66 -5.72 20.25
CA GLU A 600 -31.59 -5.96 21.38
C GLU A 600 -33.05 -5.97 20.93
N ALA A 601 -33.45 -4.98 20.14
CA ALA A 601 -34.81 -4.94 19.61
C ALA A 601 -35.12 -6.15 18.70
N PHE A 602 -34.12 -6.70 18.00
CA PHE A 602 -34.23 -7.94 17.26
C PHE A 602 -34.47 -9.14 18.18
N ILE A 603 -33.60 -9.31 19.19
CA ILE A 603 -33.73 -10.43 20.16
C ILE A 603 -35.08 -10.40 20.87
N GLN A 604 -35.57 -9.21 21.20
CA GLN A 604 -36.88 -9.00 21.82
C GLN A 604 -38.08 -9.13 20.89
N GLY A 605 -37.85 -9.42 19.59
CA GLY A 605 -38.92 -9.52 18.59
C GLY A 605 -39.62 -8.20 18.24
N LYS A 606 -39.04 -7.05 18.62
CA LYS A 606 -39.56 -5.69 18.38
C LYS A 606 -39.11 -5.08 17.07
N LEU A 607 -38.08 -5.63 16.43
CA LEU A 607 -37.51 -5.11 15.18
C LEU A 607 -38.25 -5.71 13.96
N ASN A 608 -38.55 -4.86 12.99
CA ASN A 608 -39.08 -5.27 11.67
C ASN A 608 -38.60 -4.29 10.58
N ASN A 609 -38.78 -4.64 9.31
CA ASN A 609 -38.35 -3.85 8.16
C ASN A 609 -38.88 -2.40 8.12
N ASN A 610 -39.98 -2.09 8.79
CA ASN A 610 -40.61 -0.76 8.78
C ASN A 610 -40.10 0.14 9.92
N ASN A 611 -39.53 -0.43 10.98
CA ASN A 611 -39.10 0.33 12.15
C ASN A 611 -37.60 0.32 12.40
N ILE A 612 -36.76 -0.19 11.48
CA ILE A 612 -35.30 -0.25 11.62
C ILE A 612 -34.74 1.13 11.97
N ARG A 613 -35.17 2.19 11.28
CA ARG A 613 -34.75 3.58 11.49
C ARG A 613 -35.08 4.15 12.89
N LYS A 614 -35.97 3.54 13.62
CA LYS A 614 -36.23 3.89 15.01
C LYS A 614 -35.04 3.56 15.91
N TYR A 615 -34.30 2.50 15.62
CA TYR A 615 -33.18 1.98 16.40
C TYR A 615 -31.84 2.33 15.76
N LEU A 616 -31.68 2.12 14.45
CA LEU A 616 -30.53 2.45 13.63
C LEU A 616 -30.88 3.61 12.71
N LYS A 617 -30.60 4.83 13.15
CA LYS A 617 -31.06 6.05 12.45
C LYS A 617 -30.51 6.19 11.04
N GLY A 618 -29.26 5.81 10.80
CA GLY A 618 -28.59 5.89 9.52
C GLY A 618 -27.07 5.81 9.63
N PRO A 619 -26.35 5.88 8.52
CA PRO A 619 -24.89 6.01 8.53
C PRO A 619 -24.42 7.13 9.45
N ASP A 620 -23.29 6.89 10.11
CA ASP A 620 -22.63 7.84 10.99
C ASP A 620 -21.13 7.86 10.68
N PRO A 621 -20.72 8.56 9.60
CA PRO A 621 -19.33 8.66 9.20
C PRO A 621 -18.40 9.12 10.33
N VAL A 622 -17.17 8.60 10.33
CA VAL A 622 -16.18 8.87 11.37
C VAL A 622 -15.78 10.36 11.37
N ILE A 623 -15.63 10.93 10.17
CA ILE A 623 -15.41 12.36 9.99
C ILE A 623 -16.79 13.04 9.97
N PRO A 624 -17.05 14.01 10.86
CA PRO A 624 -18.33 14.68 10.95
C PRO A 624 -18.74 15.32 9.60
N CYS A 625 -19.97 15.06 9.17
CA CYS A 625 -20.56 15.65 7.97
C CYS A 625 -22.09 15.58 8.05
N ASN A 626 -22.79 16.28 7.16
CA ASN A 626 -24.23 16.13 7.01
C ASN A 626 -24.54 14.91 6.12
N VAL A 627 -25.24 13.93 6.65
CA VAL A 627 -25.72 12.76 5.90
C VAL A 627 -27.10 13.09 5.32
N ILE A 628 -27.23 12.94 4.01
CA ILE A 628 -28.46 13.34 3.28
C ILE A 628 -29.12 12.08 2.72
N ASP A 629 -30.34 11.83 3.17
CA ASP A 629 -31.15 10.70 2.71
C ASP A 629 -32.04 11.11 1.53
N VAL A 630 -31.51 10.99 0.32
CA VAL A 630 -32.25 11.32 -0.90
C VAL A 630 -33.11 10.13 -1.34
N ASN A 631 -34.42 10.36 -1.51
CA ASN A 631 -35.37 9.38 -2.01
C ASN A 631 -35.41 8.05 -1.22
N GLY A 632 -35.22 8.09 0.09
CA GLY A 632 -35.25 6.89 0.93
C GLY A 632 -34.15 5.87 0.62
N GLY A 633 -33.00 6.33 0.14
CA GLY A 633 -31.89 5.47 -0.25
C GLY A 633 -31.29 4.67 0.91
N ILE A 634 -31.30 5.22 2.13
CA ILE A 634 -30.88 4.54 3.36
C ILE A 634 -31.89 3.43 3.73
N ASP A 635 -33.20 3.72 3.68
CA ASP A 635 -34.24 2.72 3.97
C ASP A 635 -34.18 1.54 3.00
N ARG A 636 -33.94 1.83 1.71
CA ARG A 636 -33.75 0.79 0.71
C ARG A 636 -32.52 -0.06 1.01
N ALA A 637 -31.40 0.58 1.36
CA ALA A 637 -30.17 -0.14 1.73
C ALA A 637 -30.40 -1.06 2.94
N TYR A 638 -31.11 -0.60 3.95
CA TYR A 638 -31.36 -1.38 5.16
C TYR A 638 -32.29 -2.57 4.92
N ARG A 639 -33.22 -2.45 3.96
CA ARG A 639 -34.10 -3.58 3.59
C ARG A 639 -33.43 -4.57 2.64
N THR A 640 -32.66 -4.11 1.67
CA THR A 640 -32.21 -4.93 0.53
C THR A 640 -30.69 -5.16 0.47
N GLY A 641 -29.91 -4.53 1.35
CA GLY A 641 -28.46 -4.52 1.28
C GLY A 641 -27.88 -3.62 0.19
N SER A 642 -28.73 -2.84 -0.53
CA SER A 642 -28.28 -1.96 -1.61
C SER A 642 -29.01 -0.62 -1.57
N GLY A 643 -28.29 0.48 -1.60
CA GLY A 643 -28.87 1.81 -1.60
C GLY A 643 -27.83 2.91 -1.84
N LYS A 644 -28.24 4.15 -1.57
CA LYS A 644 -27.38 5.31 -1.79
C LYS A 644 -27.72 6.40 -0.76
N TYR A 645 -26.70 7.06 -0.26
CA TYR A 645 -26.85 8.27 0.53
C TYR A 645 -25.84 9.31 0.06
N HIS A 646 -25.99 10.54 0.49
CA HIS A 646 -25.10 11.63 0.15
C HIS A 646 -24.48 12.21 1.43
N CYS A 647 -23.31 12.79 1.29
CA CYS A 647 -22.66 13.54 2.36
C CYS A 647 -22.35 14.96 1.89
N MET A 648 -22.43 15.88 2.81
CA MET A 648 -22.00 17.26 2.61
C MET A 648 -21.07 17.67 3.76
N SER A 649 -19.91 18.23 3.42
CA SER A 649 -18.93 18.73 4.38
C SER A 649 -19.52 19.90 5.17
N HIS A 650 -19.14 20.02 6.46
CA HIS A 650 -19.49 21.19 7.27
C HIS A 650 -18.69 22.40 6.80
N TYR A 651 -19.34 23.54 6.72
CA TYR A 651 -18.71 24.82 6.40
C TYR A 651 -19.40 25.99 7.10
N HIS A 652 -18.69 27.07 7.28
CA HIS A 652 -19.22 28.36 7.69
C HIS A 652 -18.65 29.49 6.83
N VAL A 653 -19.23 30.69 6.95
CA VAL A 653 -18.83 31.85 6.17
C VAL A 653 -18.12 32.85 7.08
N GLU A 654 -16.95 33.31 6.66
CA GLU A 654 -16.19 34.37 7.29
C GLU A 654 -16.09 35.58 6.33
N ASP A 655 -16.09 36.79 6.88
CA ASP A 655 -15.85 38.02 6.10
C ASP A 655 -14.35 38.34 6.06
N ASP A 656 -13.83 38.65 4.87
CA ASP A 656 -12.46 39.14 4.71
C ASP A 656 -12.38 40.66 4.88
N THR A 657 -11.25 41.15 5.39
CA THR A 657 -10.97 42.58 5.58
C THR A 657 -11.09 43.42 4.31
N ARG A 658 -11.12 42.79 3.14
CA ARG A 658 -11.25 43.41 1.81
C ARG A 658 -12.67 43.29 1.21
N GLY A 659 -13.67 42.92 2.01
CA GLY A 659 -15.07 42.80 1.60
C GLY A 659 -15.33 41.58 0.69
N LYS A 660 -14.47 40.58 0.70
CA LYS A 660 -14.68 39.23 0.11
C LYS A 660 -15.19 38.29 1.16
N LYS A 661 -15.98 37.28 0.75
CA LYS A 661 -16.43 36.23 1.65
C LYS A 661 -15.54 35.02 1.52
N LYS A 662 -15.31 34.30 2.63
CA LYS A 662 -14.54 33.08 2.74
C LYS A 662 -15.47 31.94 3.14
N LEU A 663 -15.47 30.87 2.39
CA LEU A 663 -16.11 29.62 2.74
C LEU A 663 -15.07 28.75 3.47
N VAL A 664 -15.27 28.50 4.74
CA VAL A 664 -14.35 27.76 5.59
C VAL A 664 -14.93 26.35 5.81
N PHE A 665 -14.31 25.35 5.21
CA PHE A 665 -14.68 23.96 5.39
C PHE A 665 -13.95 23.37 6.57
N THR A 666 -14.71 22.84 7.53
CA THR A 666 -14.21 22.25 8.78
C THR A 666 -14.23 20.71 8.76
N SER A 667 -14.69 20.13 7.67
CA SER A 667 -14.67 18.68 7.47
C SER A 667 -14.46 18.33 6.00
N VAL A 668 -14.01 17.08 5.75
CA VAL A 668 -13.89 16.50 4.41
C VAL A 668 -14.93 15.39 4.23
N LEU A 669 -15.15 14.98 2.99
CA LEU A 669 -16.07 13.88 2.69
C LEU A 669 -15.50 12.53 3.17
N PRO A 670 -16.35 11.60 3.61
CA PRO A 670 -15.91 10.27 4.05
C PRO A 670 -15.08 9.55 2.98
N SER A 671 -14.03 8.86 3.42
CA SER A 671 -13.15 8.05 2.55
C SER A 671 -12.42 8.82 1.44
N ARG A 672 -12.31 10.14 1.55
CA ARG A 672 -11.57 11.00 0.62
C ARG A 672 -10.30 11.58 1.26
N SER A 673 -9.35 11.93 0.40
CA SER A 673 -8.13 12.65 0.81
C SER A 673 -8.34 14.15 0.64
N LYS A 674 -8.11 14.92 1.70
CA LYS A 674 -8.18 16.38 1.72
C LYS A 674 -7.33 17.01 0.60
N ASP A 675 -6.08 16.56 0.48
CA ASP A 675 -5.11 17.17 -0.45
C ASP A 675 -5.46 16.87 -1.91
N VAL A 676 -5.96 15.67 -2.20
CA VAL A 676 -6.43 15.30 -3.53
C VAL A 676 -7.64 16.15 -3.92
N ASP A 677 -8.58 16.37 -3.00
CA ASP A 677 -9.77 17.21 -3.26
C ASP A 677 -9.38 18.67 -3.47
N ILE A 678 -8.44 19.21 -2.67
CA ILE A 678 -7.90 20.57 -2.85
C ILE A 678 -7.19 20.68 -4.20
N LEU A 679 -6.32 19.75 -4.55
CA LEU A 679 -5.59 19.75 -5.82
C LEU A 679 -6.55 19.71 -7.01
N ASN A 680 -7.57 18.85 -6.95
CA ASN A 680 -8.62 18.76 -7.98
C ASN A 680 -9.39 20.08 -8.11
N LEU A 681 -9.72 20.74 -6.98
CA LEU A 681 -10.40 22.04 -6.99
C LEU A 681 -9.52 23.12 -7.60
N VAL A 682 -8.24 23.19 -7.19
CA VAL A 682 -7.26 24.15 -7.76
C VAL A 682 -7.10 23.93 -9.26
N THR A 683 -7.04 22.68 -9.72
CA THR A 683 -6.93 22.34 -11.15
C THR A 683 -8.16 22.84 -11.92
N LYS A 684 -9.36 22.64 -11.38
CA LYS A 684 -10.62 23.14 -11.98
C LYS A 684 -10.67 24.67 -12.01
N CYS A 685 -10.17 25.33 -10.96
CA CYS A 685 -10.11 26.81 -10.92
C CYS A 685 -9.09 27.40 -11.90
N ARG A 686 -8.05 26.65 -12.28
CA ARG A 686 -7.07 27.07 -13.30
C ARG A 686 -7.58 26.92 -14.74
N ASP A 687 -8.56 26.07 -14.98
CA ASP A 687 -9.22 25.94 -16.29
C ASP A 687 -10.20 27.08 -16.49
N GLN A 688 -9.87 28.01 -17.38
CA GLN A 688 -10.69 29.20 -17.68
C GLN A 688 -12.09 28.85 -18.22
N ARG A 689 -12.28 27.66 -18.77
CA ARG A 689 -13.58 27.16 -19.24
C ARG A 689 -14.48 26.68 -18.10
N ASN A 690 -13.91 26.45 -16.92
CA ASN A 690 -14.70 25.98 -15.78
C ASN A 690 -15.34 27.17 -15.04
N PRO A 691 -16.64 27.15 -14.72
CA PRO A 691 -17.30 28.23 -13.99
C PRO A 691 -16.61 28.62 -12.67
N LEU A 692 -15.96 27.67 -11.99
CA LEU A 692 -15.23 27.91 -10.76
C LEU A 692 -14.10 28.93 -10.92
N SER A 693 -13.47 28.99 -12.09
CA SER A 693 -12.40 29.97 -12.37
C SER A 693 -12.91 31.44 -12.30
N GLN A 694 -14.18 31.64 -12.57
CA GLN A 694 -14.83 32.98 -12.50
C GLN A 694 -15.35 33.30 -11.08
N MET A 695 -15.55 32.31 -10.22
CA MET A 695 -16.18 32.47 -8.90
C MET A 695 -15.17 32.47 -7.75
N ILE A 696 -14.12 31.65 -7.82
CA ILE A 696 -13.14 31.48 -6.76
C ILE A 696 -11.95 32.40 -6.99
N ALA A 697 -11.56 33.11 -5.92
CA ALA A 697 -10.41 34.03 -5.93
C ALA A 697 -9.14 33.33 -5.41
N ASP A 698 -9.27 32.50 -4.35
CA ASP A 698 -8.13 31.85 -3.68
C ASP A 698 -8.58 30.58 -2.94
N ILE A 699 -7.69 29.62 -2.79
CA ILE A 699 -7.90 28.38 -2.04
C ILE A 699 -6.68 28.19 -1.15
N ARG A 700 -6.89 28.02 0.16
CA ARG A 700 -5.84 27.77 1.14
C ARG A 700 -6.19 26.60 2.03
N ASP A 701 -5.20 25.81 2.34
CA ASP A 701 -5.25 24.85 3.43
C ASP A 701 -4.63 25.47 4.67
N GLU A 702 -5.45 25.72 5.67
CA GLU A 702 -5.08 26.27 6.96
C GLU A 702 -5.28 25.21 8.07
N SER A 703 -5.38 23.92 7.70
CA SER A 703 -5.57 22.84 8.63
C SER A 703 -4.38 22.72 9.58
N SER A 704 -4.66 22.35 10.83
CA SER A 704 -3.66 22.19 11.87
C SER A 704 -3.97 20.99 12.75
N LYS A 705 -3.23 20.81 13.84
CA LYS A 705 -3.53 19.80 14.88
C LYS A 705 -4.89 20.00 15.55
N GLU A 706 -5.46 21.20 15.46
CA GLU A 706 -6.79 21.53 16.02
C GLU A 706 -7.93 21.03 15.13
N GLY A 707 -7.69 20.81 13.84
CA GLY A 707 -8.68 20.29 12.91
C GLY A 707 -8.49 20.73 11.47
N ILE A 708 -9.45 20.32 10.65
CA ILE A 708 -9.52 20.67 9.24
C ILE A 708 -9.99 22.10 9.10
N ARG A 709 -9.27 22.90 8.30
CA ARG A 709 -9.64 24.25 7.92
C ARG A 709 -9.21 24.54 6.49
N VAL A 710 -10.11 24.27 5.53
CA VAL A 710 -9.88 24.58 4.12
C VAL A 710 -10.66 25.84 3.77
N VAL A 711 -9.94 26.90 3.38
CA VAL A 711 -10.50 28.23 3.12
C VAL A 711 -10.61 28.47 1.62
N VAL A 712 -11.82 28.66 1.12
CA VAL A 712 -12.12 29.02 -0.26
C VAL A 712 -12.63 30.45 -0.30
N THR A 713 -11.83 31.37 -0.83
CA THR A 713 -12.18 32.80 -0.93
C THR A 713 -12.93 33.02 -2.25
N ILE A 714 -14.14 33.56 -2.18
CA ILE A 714 -14.95 33.87 -3.36
C ILE A 714 -14.70 35.31 -3.85
N LYS A 715 -14.93 35.56 -5.13
CA LYS A 715 -14.81 36.89 -5.73
C LYS A 715 -15.93 37.81 -5.21
N LYS A 716 -15.71 39.15 -5.23
CA LYS A 716 -16.58 40.14 -4.57
C LYS A 716 -18.01 40.15 -5.08
N ASP A 717 -18.21 39.84 -6.37
CA ASP A 717 -19.53 39.93 -7.04
C ASP A 717 -20.29 38.59 -7.05
N ILE A 718 -19.76 37.58 -6.33
CA ILE A 718 -20.34 36.24 -6.29
C ILE A 718 -21.05 36.03 -4.94
N THR A 719 -22.29 35.51 -5.00
CA THR A 719 -23.04 35.14 -3.79
C THR A 719 -22.52 33.82 -3.21
N VAL A 720 -22.70 33.63 -1.91
CA VAL A 720 -22.30 32.42 -1.20
C VAL A 720 -23.03 31.19 -1.80
N GLU A 721 -24.30 31.36 -2.08
CA GLU A 721 -25.16 30.31 -2.64
C GLU A 721 -24.67 29.84 -4.00
N ALA A 722 -24.36 30.75 -4.91
CA ALA A 722 -23.83 30.41 -6.23
C ALA A 722 -22.46 29.69 -6.16
N ALA A 723 -21.58 30.14 -5.23
CA ALA A 723 -20.31 29.52 -5.02
C ALA A 723 -20.44 28.06 -4.46
N ILE A 724 -21.33 27.86 -3.51
CA ILE A 724 -21.62 26.54 -2.94
C ILE A 724 -22.24 25.62 -4.00
N GLU A 725 -23.18 26.08 -4.82
CA GLU A 725 -23.74 25.29 -5.92
C GLU A 725 -22.65 24.85 -6.91
N ALA A 726 -21.73 25.73 -7.25
CA ALA A 726 -20.59 25.39 -8.12
C ALA A 726 -19.63 24.37 -7.46
N LEU A 727 -19.37 24.48 -6.16
CA LEU A 727 -18.54 23.53 -5.40
C LEU A 727 -19.22 22.15 -5.26
N ILE A 728 -20.55 22.12 -5.11
CA ILE A 728 -21.36 20.88 -5.15
C ILE A 728 -21.28 20.22 -6.53
N ALA A 729 -21.46 21.00 -7.59
CA ALA A 729 -21.35 20.49 -8.98
C ALA A 729 -19.93 19.96 -9.28
N ALA A 730 -18.92 20.58 -8.67
CA ALA A 730 -17.52 20.14 -8.74
C ALA A 730 -17.20 18.90 -7.90
N ARG A 731 -18.15 18.43 -7.08
CA ARG A 731 -18.00 17.34 -6.11
C ARG A 731 -16.92 17.60 -5.06
N PHE A 732 -16.68 18.83 -4.68
CA PHE A 732 -15.70 19.19 -3.65
C PHE A 732 -16.25 18.95 -2.24
N CYS A 733 -17.42 19.53 -1.94
CA CYS A 733 -18.02 19.48 -0.60
C CYS A 733 -19.26 18.58 -0.51
N TYR A 734 -19.66 17.93 -1.60
CA TYR A 734 -20.84 17.08 -1.68
C TYR A 734 -20.60 15.91 -2.63
N ASP A 735 -20.91 14.69 -2.20
CA ASP A 735 -20.88 13.52 -3.08
C ASP A 735 -21.85 12.42 -2.62
N SER A 736 -22.04 11.44 -3.48
CA SER A 736 -22.91 10.28 -3.27
C SER A 736 -22.12 9.02 -2.93
N PHE A 737 -22.62 8.24 -1.98
CA PHE A 737 -22.02 7.00 -1.51
C PHE A 737 -22.99 5.84 -1.74
N SER A 738 -22.56 4.87 -2.54
CA SER A 738 -23.37 3.69 -2.85
C SER A 738 -23.14 2.62 -1.78
N ILE A 739 -24.20 2.23 -1.06
CA ILE A 739 -24.18 1.14 -0.09
C ILE A 739 -24.32 -0.20 -0.82
N SER A 740 -23.48 -1.16 -0.47
CA SER A 740 -23.54 -2.55 -0.94
C SER A 740 -23.11 -3.46 0.20
N MET A 741 -24.07 -3.94 0.99
CA MET A 741 -23.80 -4.73 2.22
C MET A 741 -23.56 -6.19 1.87
N ARG A 742 -22.36 -6.51 1.36
CA ARG A 742 -21.94 -7.87 1.07
C ARG A 742 -20.99 -8.38 2.13
N VAL A 743 -21.21 -9.59 2.61
CA VAL A 743 -20.46 -10.26 3.67
C VAL A 743 -20.32 -11.74 3.35
N ILE A 744 -19.32 -12.39 3.95
CA ILE A 744 -19.19 -13.84 3.93
C ILE A 744 -20.01 -14.43 5.09
N TYR A 745 -20.91 -15.32 4.74
CA TYR A 745 -21.69 -16.10 5.70
C TYR A 745 -21.57 -17.60 5.36
N ARG A 746 -21.02 -18.38 6.28
CA ARG A 746 -20.79 -19.83 6.09
C ARG A 746 -20.08 -20.15 4.76
N GLY A 747 -18.99 -19.43 4.46
CA GLY A 747 -18.15 -19.61 3.27
C GLY A 747 -18.77 -19.08 1.96
N ARG A 748 -19.90 -18.35 1.99
CA ARG A 748 -20.57 -17.82 0.80
C ARG A 748 -20.72 -16.30 0.85
N PRO A 749 -20.42 -15.57 -0.22
CA PRO A 749 -20.67 -14.14 -0.29
C PRO A 749 -22.19 -13.88 -0.45
N MET A 750 -22.76 -13.12 0.48
CA MET A 750 -24.18 -12.77 0.50
C MET A 750 -24.36 -11.26 0.59
N LYS A 751 -25.40 -10.75 -0.09
CA LYS A 751 -25.85 -9.37 0.08
C LYS A 751 -27.05 -9.38 1.00
N LEU A 752 -26.97 -8.72 2.15
CA LEU A 752 -27.93 -8.80 3.22
C LEU A 752 -28.46 -7.43 3.61
N GLY A 753 -29.79 -7.35 3.87
CA GLY A 753 -30.39 -6.24 4.60
C GLY A 753 -30.14 -6.35 6.10
N ILE A 754 -30.53 -5.32 6.86
CA ILE A 754 -30.28 -5.29 8.32
C ILE A 754 -31.00 -6.43 9.03
N MET A 755 -32.24 -6.73 8.67
CA MET A 755 -33.00 -7.84 9.28
C MET A 755 -32.31 -9.19 9.07
N ASP A 756 -31.86 -9.47 7.84
CA ASP A 756 -31.15 -10.70 7.51
C ASP A 756 -29.78 -10.77 8.22
N MET A 757 -29.06 -9.65 8.28
CA MET A 757 -27.81 -9.57 9.07
C MET A 757 -28.04 -9.91 10.53
N MET A 758 -29.04 -9.30 11.17
CA MET A 758 -29.37 -9.58 12.57
C MET A 758 -29.77 -11.04 12.78
N SER A 759 -30.56 -11.61 11.89
CA SER A 759 -31.01 -13.00 11.95
C SER A 759 -29.83 -13.98 11.83
N HIS A 760 -29.02 -13.82 10.80
CA HIS A 760 -27.85 -14.70 10.60
C HIS A 760 -26.79 -14.53 11.69
N PHE A 761 -26.52 -13.29 12.11
CA PHE A 761 -25.61 -13.01 13.23
C PHE A 761 -26.12 -13.65 14.53
N HIS A 762 -27.39 -13.45 14.87
CA HIS A 762 -27.98 -13.99 16.10
C HIS A 762 -27.92 -15.52 16.14
N ARG A 763 -28.18 -16.19 15.02
CA ARG A 763 -28.04 -17.65 14.91
C ARG A 763 -26.60 -18.08 15.27
N MET A 764 -25.59 -17.50 14.62
CA MET A 764 -24.19 -17.85 14.89
C MET A 764 -23.79 -17.50 16.33
N ASN A 765 -24.24 -16.36 16.85
CA ASN A 765 -23.92 -15.93 18.21
C ASN A 765 -24.54 -16.88 19.26
N SER A 766 -25.80 -17.25 19.08
CA SER A 766 -26.48 -18.20 19.97
C SER A 766 -25.84 -19.59 19.93
N GLU A 767 -25.55 -20.13 18.75
CA GLU A 767 -24.84 -21.40 18.57
C GLU A 767 -23.51 -21.39 19.36
N THR A 768 -22.71 -20.34 19.20
CA THR A 768 -21.42 -20.18 19.89
C THR A 768 -21.57 -20.01 21.39
N THR A 769 -22.58 -19.26 21.83
CA THR A 769 -22.84 -19.05 23.26
C THR A 769 -23.21 -20.38 23.95
N VAL A 770 -24.00 -21.23 23.30
CA VAL A 770 -24.31 -22.56 23.79
C VAL A 770 -23.05 -23.41 23.92
N VAL A 771 -22.21 -23.45 22.88
CA VAL A 771 -20.94 -24.20 22.93
C VAL A 771 -20.03 -23.68 24.06
N HIS A 772 -19.90 -22.36 24.18
CA HIS A 772 -19.10 -21.71 25.22
C HIS A 772 -19.60 -22.10 26.65
N LEU A 773 -20.87 -21.91 26.89
CA LEU A 773 -21.47 -22.18 28.21
C LEU A 773 -21.40 -23.67 28.55
N THR A 774 -21.60 -24.56 27.58
CA THR A 774 -21.47 -26.00 27.75
C THR A 774 -20.04 -26.38 28.12
N ALA A 775 -19.05 -25.91 27.38
CA ALA A 775 -17.62 -26.15 27.67
C ALA A 775 -17.20 -25.54 29.03
N LEU A 776 -17.71 -24.35 29.35
CA LEU A 776 -17.47 -23.70 30.65
C LEU A 776 -18.07 -24.54 31.82
N LYS A 777 -19.29 -25.04 31.64
CA LYS A 777 -19.94 -25.95 32.58
C LYS A 777 -19.10 -27.20 32.80
N GLU A 778 -18.71 -27.89 31.75
CA GLU A 778 -17.88 -29.09 31.83
C GLU A 778 -16.56 -28.85 32.57
N ASN A 779 -15.88 -27.72 32.29
CA ASN A 779 -14.67 -27.35 33.00
C ASN A 779 -14.92 -27.09 34.49
N LYS A 780 -16.01 -26.41 34.86
CA LYS A 780 -16.39 -26.12 36.22
C LYS A 780 -16.83 -27.42 36.97
N GLU A 781 -17.59 -28.28 36.33
CA GLU A 781 -18.00 -29.58 36.86
C GLU A 781 -16.77 -30.50 37.04
N ARG A 782 -15.81 -30.51 36.13
CA ARG A 782 -14.56 -31.26 36.31
C ARG A 782 -13.75 -30.73 37.50
N ARG A 783 -13.66 -29.39 37.66
CA ARG A 783 -13.02 -28.79 38.83
C ARG A 783 -13.74 -29.12 40.13
N LEU A 784 -15.07 -29.07 40.14
CA LEU A 784 -15.92 -29.45 41.29
C LEU A 784 -15.68 -30.90 41.65
N HIS A 785 -15.64 -31.80 40.67
CA HIS A 785 -15.38 -33.24 40.91
C HIS A 785 -14.01 -33.46 41.54
N ILE A 786 -12.99 -32.71 41.13
CA ILE A 786 -11.66 -32.78 41.78
C ILE A 786 -11.73 -32.26 43.21
N LEU A 787 -12.43 -31.16 43.48
CA LEU A 787 -12.56 -30.56 44.80
C LEU A 787 -13.35 -31.49 45.75
N ASP A 788 -14.36 -32.22 45.25
CA ASP A 788 -15.10 -33.22 46.02
C ASP A 788 -14.16 -34.33 46.50
N GLY A 789 -13.21 -34.75 45.66
CA GLY A 789 -12.17 -35.73 46.06
C GLY A 789 -11.18 -35.16 47.09
N ILE A 790 -10.76 -33.92 46.94
CA ILE A 790 -9.83 -33.26 47.86
C ILE A 790 -10.51 -32.99 49.23
N GLU A 791 -11.78 -32.61 49.26
CA GLU A 791 -12.55 -32.43 50.50
C GLU A 791 -12.59 -33.73 51.33
N LEU A 792 -12.80 -34.88 50.68
CA LEU A 792 -12.76 -36.20 51.35
C LEU A 792 -11.38 -36.46 52.01
N VAL A 793 -10.30 -35.97 51.40
CA VAL A 793 -8.95 -36.08 51.97
C VAL A 793 -8.78 -35.18 53.19
N VAL A 794 -9.29 -33.95 53.15
CA VAL A 794 -9.24 -33.00 54.28
C VAL A 794 -9.96 -33.58 55.50
N GLU A 795 -11.10 -34.26 55.29
CA GLU A 795 -11.88 -34.90 56.35
C GLU A 795 -11.25 -36.21 56.89
N ASN A 796 -10.43 -36.88 56.09
CA ASN A 796 -9.81 -38.19 56.40
C ASN A 796 -8.27 -38.17 56.33
N TYR A 797 -7.68 -37.02 56.61
CA TYR A 797 -6.28 -36.76 56.42
C TYR A 797 -5.29 -37.81 56.88
N ASP A 798 -5.37 -38.18 58.17
CA ASP A 798 -4.43 -39.16 58.79
C ASP A 798 -4.51 -40.55 58.13
N THR A 799 -5.72 -40.98 57.81
CA THR A 799 -5.94 -42.31 57.19
C THR A 799 -5.35 -42.32 55.75
N ILE A 800 -5.47 -41.26 55.04
CA ILE A 800 -4.98 -41.13 53.61
C ILE A 800 -3.46 -41.06 53.60
N ILE A 801 -2.86 -40.28 54.49
CA ILE A 801 -1.39 -40.24 54.62
C ILE A 801 -0.84 -41.61 54.98
N ASP A 802 -1.48 -42.33 55.89
CA ASP A 802 -1.05 -43.67 56.25
C ASP A 802 -1.12 -44.66 55.10
N ILE A 803 -2.15 -44.58 54.27
CA ILE A 803 -2.26 -45.38 53.04
C ILE A 803 -1.14 -45.04 52.09
N ILE A 804 -0.85 -43.76 51.83
CA ILE A 804 0.21 -43.34 50.95
C ILE A 804 1.60 -43.77 51.47
N ARG A 805 1.86 -43.67 52.79
CA ARG A 805 3.12 -44.11 53.42
C ARG A 805 3.35 -45.63 53.32
N LYS A 806 2.30 -46.42 53.39
CA LYS A 806 2.38 -47.89 53.31
C LYS A 806 2.51 -48.42 51.90
N SER A 807 2.28 -47.57 50.89
CA SER A 807 2.34 -47.92 49.46
C SER A 807 3.76 -47.76 48.90
N LYS A 808 4.22 -48.71 48.10
CA LYS A 808 5.56 -48.71 47.48
C LYS A 808 5.69 -47.81 46.27
N GLY A 809 4.61 -47.16 45.81
CA GLY A 809 4.60 -46.27 44.67
C GLY A 809 3.22 -45.69 44.38
N LYS A 810 3.14 -44.79 43.40
CA LYS A 810 1.95 -44.01 43.05
C LYS A 810 0.77 -44.89 42.62
N GLU A 811 1.01 -45.94 41.86
CA GLU A 811 0.00 -46.87 41.37
C GLU A 811 -0.60 -47.73 42.53
N GLU A 812 0.26 -48.23 43.47
CA GLU A 812 -0.20 -49.00 44.66
C GLU A 812 -1.02 -48.08 45.58
N ALA A 813 -0.58 -46.85 45.81
CA ALA A 813 -1.33 -45.81 46.54
C ALA A 813 -2.69 -45.56 45.93
N LYS A 814 -2.75 -45.45 44.60
CA LYS A 814 -3.99 -45.26 43.82
C LYS A 814 -4.98 -46.38 44.08
N LEU A 815 -4.55 -47.65 43.91
CA LEU A 815 -5.41 -48.78 44.12
C LEU A 815 -5.86 -48.94 45.59
N ALA A 816 -4.99 -48.62 46.56
CA ALA A 816 -5.30 -48.68 47.98
C ALA A 816 -6.33 -47.61 48.38
N LEU A 817 -6.21 -46.41 47.85
CA LEU A 817 -7.19 -45.32 48.05
C LEU A 817 -8.56 -45.66 47.46
N GLN A 818 -8.61 -46.18 46.24
CA GLN A 818 -9.87 -46.62 45.62
C GLN A 818 -10.54 -47.79 46.32
N LYS A 819 -9.73 -48.73 46.85
CA LYS A 819 -10.25 -49.85 47.63
C LYS A 819 -10.84 -49.37 48.93
N LYS A 820 -10.25 -48.40 49.64
CA LYS A 820 -10.74 -47.87 50.93
C LYS A 820 -11.94 -46.97 50.75
N TYR A 821 -11.89 -46.04 49.76
CA TYR A 821 -12.95 -45.06 49.46
C TYR A 821 -13.62 -45.45 48.14
N LYS A 822 -14.58 -46.38 48.24
CA LYS A 822 -15.37 -46.82 47.07
C LYS A 822 -16.12 -45.63 46.45
N GLY A 823 -15.79 -45.25 45.28
CA GLY A 823 -16.40 -44.10 44.56
C GLY A 823 -15.43 -43.03 44.12
N LEU A 824 -14.16 -43.06 44.57
CA LEU A 824 -13.12 -42.17 44.01
C LEU A 824 -12.77 -42.56 42.59
N THR A 825 -12.84 -41.62 41.70
CA THR A 825 -12.43 -41.77 40.30
C THR A 825 -10.93 -41.66 40.14
N ASP A 826 -10.39 -42.13 39.03
CA ASP A 826 -8.96 -42.00 38.69
C ASP A 826 -8.49 -40.56 38.70
N ILE A 827 -9.32 -39.63 38.23
CA ILE A 827 -9.03 -38.19 38.18
C ILE A 827 -8.91 -37.62 39.58
N GLN A 828 -9.82 -37.99 40.48
CA GLN A 828 -9.80 -37.56 41.87
C GLN A 828 -8.56 -38.08 42.60
N VAL A 829 -8.25 -39.36 42.42
CA VAL A 829 -7.08 -39.98 43.07
C VAL A 829 -5.76 -39.39 42.55
N ALA A 830 -5.66 -39.14 41.25
CA ALA A 830 -4.50 -38.49 40.68
C ALA A 830 -4.33 -37.05 41.25
N ALA A 831 -5.41 -36.30 41.33
CA ALA A 831 -5.40 -34.96 41.93
C ALA A 831 -5.00 -34.97 43.41
N ILE A 832 -5.48 -35.96 44.17
CA ILE A 832 -5.13 -36.16 45.59
C ILE A 832 -3.63 -36.39 45.73
N LEU A 833 -3.07 -37.33 44.95
CA LEU A 833 -1.65 -37.68 44.99
C LEU A 833 -0.70 -36.58 44.51
N ASP A 834 -1.18 -35.71 43.62
CA ASP A 834 -0.41 -34.56 43.08
C ASP A 834 -0.55 -33.29 43.94
N THR A 835 -1.52 -33.27 44.91
CA THR A 835 -1.74 -32.10 45.77
C THR A 835 -0.67 -32.02 46.89
N LYS A 836 -0.08 -30.86 47.09
CA LYS A 836 0.94 -30.59 48.10
C LYS A 836 0.30 -30.73 49.49
N LEU A 837 0.97 -31.51 50.40
CA LEU A 837 0.56 -31.73 51.79
C LEU A 837 0.19 -30.43 52.56
N TYR A 838 0.99 -29.37 52.36
CA TYR A 838 0.72 -28.07 52.96
C TYR A 838 -0.65 -27.49 52.56
N THR A 839 -1.09 -27.73 51.32
CA THR A 839 -2.36 -27.26 50.79
C THR A 839 -3.55 -28.04 51.45
N LEU A 840 -3.35 -29.32 51.72
CA LEU A 840 -4.36 -30.17 52.35
C LEU A 840 -4.60 -29.83 53.84
N VAL A 841 -3.53 -29.49 54.55
CA VAL A 841 -3.62 -29.22 56.01
C VAL A 841 -4.13 -27.81 56.30
N ASN A 842 -3.67 -26.80 55.56
CA ASN A 842 -3.92 -25.40 55.94
C ASN A 842 -5.02 -24.68 55.14
N LYS A 843 -5.62 -25.31 54.13
CA LYS A 843 -6.59 -24.66 53.23
C LYS A 843 -7.97 -25.37 53.15
N GLY A 844 -8.35 -26.18 54.15
CA GLY A 844 -9.64 -26.84 54.12
C GLY A 844 -10.83 -25.88 53.93
N ASP A 845 -10.84 -24.77 54.65
CA ASP A 845 -11.90 -23.75 54.52
C ASP A 845 -11.87 -23.04 53.16
N THR A 846 -10.68 -22.82 52.60
CA THR A 846 -10.52 -22.24 51.27
C THR A 846 -11.08 -23.16 50.17
N ILE A 847 -10.88 -24.47 50.28
CA ILE A 847 -11.40 -25.52 49.39
C ILE A 847 -12.93 -25.55 49.45
N LYS A 848 -13.50 -25.52 50.65
CA LYS A 848 -14.96 -25.47 50.86
C LYS A 848 -15.58 -24.18 50.28
N ALA A 849 -14.89 -23.04 50.44
CA ALA A 849 -15.33 -21.78 49.86
C ALA A 849 -15.28 -21.80 48.34
N GLU A 850 -14.17 -22.28 47.73
CA GLU A 850 -14.03 -22.43 46.28
C GLU A 850 -15.12 -23.34 45.72
N ARG A 851 -15.36 -24.48 46.37
CA ARG A 851 -16.41 -25.42 45.97
C ARG A 851 -17.81 -24.80 45.98
N LYS A 852 -18.10 -23.98 46.99
CA LYS A 852 -19.39 -23.25 47.06
C LYS A 852 -19.55 -22.29 45.92
N VAL A 853 -18.51 -21.49 45.62
CA VAL A 853 -18.50 -20.54 44.51
C VAL A 853 -18.74 -21.27 43.18
N ILE A 854 -18.00 -22.36 42.90
CA ILE A 854 -18.16 -23.13 41.67
C ILE A 854 -19.55 -23.75 41.54
N LYS A 855 -20.15 -24.24 42.64
CA LYS A 855 -21.53 -24.73 42.62
C LYS A 855 -22.54 -23.64 42.24
N GLU A 856 -22.34 -22.42 42.73
CA GLU A 856 -23.19 -21.28 42.38
C GLU A 856 -22.98 -20.89 40.90
N GLU A 857 -21.72 -20.85 40.43
CA GLU A 857 -21.41 -20.60 39.02
C GLU A 857 -22.03 -21.66 38.10
N VAL A 858 -21.96 -22.94 38.43
CA VAL A 858 -22.61 -24.01 37.64
C VAL A 858 -24.14 -23.85 37.60
N LYS A 859 -24.75 -23.41 38.70
CA LYS A 859 -26.19 -23.08 38.68
C LYS A 859 -26.53 -21.91 37.77
N GLU A 860 -25.72 -20.88 37.83
CA GLU A 860 -25.84 -19.69 36.95
C GLU A 860 -25.68 -20.07 35.48
N ILE A 861 -24.64 -20.88 35.17
CA ILE A 861 -24.43 -21.37 33.79
C ILE A 861 -25.63 -22.21 33.33
N ASN A 862 -26.18 -23.05 34.15
CA ASN A 862 -27.36 -23.84 33.83
C ASN A 862 -28.62 -22.95 33.62
N HIS A 863 -28.73 -21.84 34.35
CA HIS A 863 -29.78 -20.85 34.13
C HIS A 863 -29.59 -20.16 32.77
N ASN A 864 -28.38 -19.71 32.48
CA ASN A 864 -28.01 -19.04 31.23
C ASN A 864 -28.20 -19.97 30.02
N LEU A 865 -27.92 -21.27 30.13
CA LEU A 865 -28.19 -22.27 29.08
C LEU A 865 -29.69 -22.47 28.80
N LYS A 866 -30.59 -22.19 29.76
CA LYS A 866 -32.03 -22.23 29.52
C LYS A 866 -32.58 -20.96 28.85
N ASP A 867 -31.90 -19.82 29.09
CA ASP A 867 -32.26 -18.51 28.49
C ASP A 867 -31.05 -17.84 27.88
N ILE A 868 -30.65 -18.35 26.72
CA ILE A 868 -29.54 -17.80 25.93
C ILE A 868 -29.79 -16.35 25.56
N ASN A 869 -31.02 -15.99 25.23
CA ASN A 869 -31.37 -14.62 24.85
C ASN A 869 -31.23 -13.64 26.00
N GLY A 870 -31.68 -14.00 27.18
CA GLY A 870 -31.50 -13.22 28.40
C GLY A 870 -30.02 -13.04 28.74
N TYR A 871 -29.24 -14.11 28.65
CA TYR A 871 -27.78 -14.05 28.85
C TYR A 871 -27.10 -13.07 27.85
N ILE A 872 -27.41 -13.15 26.54
CA ILE A 872 -26.87 -12.24 25.54
C ILE A 872 -27.26 -10.78 25.84
N LEU A 873 -28.51 -10.50 26.22
CA LEU A 873 -28.98 -9.17 26.58
C LEU A 873 -28.21 -8.58 27.78
N ASN A 874 -27.91 -9.38 28.80
CA ASN A 874 -27.11 -8.94 29.94
C ASN A 874 -25.68 -8.54 29.50
N LEU A 875 -25.03 -9.34 28.64
CA LEU A 875 -23.71 -9.02 28.11
C LEU A 875 -23.72 -7.75 27.25
N LEU A 876 -24.80 -7.50 26.50
CA LEU A 876 -24.95 -6.27 25.71
C LEU A 876 -25.08 -5.02 26.61
N ASP A 877 -25.70 -5.14 27.79
CA ASP A 877 -25.80 -4.04 28.75
C ASP A 877 -24.43 -3.67 29.35
N ASP A 878 -23.58 -4.65 29.62
CA ASP A 878 -22.19 -4.39 30.03
C ASP A 878 -21.36 -3.76 28.92
N LEU A 879 -21.50 -4.26 27.70
CA LEU A 879 -20.80 -3.72 26.55
C LEU A 879 -21.21 -2.26 26.22
N LYS A 880 -22.46 -1.86 26.47
CA LYS A 880 -22.90 -0.46 26.39
C LYS A 880 -22.14 0.44 27.33
N LYS A 881 -21.76 -0.02 28.51
CA LYS A 881 -20.97 0.74 29.49
C LYS A 881 -19.57 0.98 28.93
N THR A 882 -18.94 -0.05 28.37
CA THR A 882 -17.61 0.05 27.71
C THR A 882 -17.65 0.99 26.50
N LEU A 883 -18.71 0.94 25.68
CA LEU A 883 -18.87 1.77 24.48
C LEU A 883 -19.45 3.18 24.73
N LYS A 884 -19.69 3.56 26.00
CA LYS A 884 -20.23 4.87 26.36
C LYS A 884 -19.45 6.08 25.75
N PRO A 885 -18.11 6.06 25.65
CA PRO A 885 -17.37 7.16 25.02
C PRO A 885 -17.76 7.41 23.56
N TYR A 886 -18.26 6.39 22.86
CA TYR A 886 -18.66 6.44 21.46
C TYR A 886 -20.17 6.61 21.25
N ALA A 887 -20.93 6.91 22.31
CA ALA A 887 -22.41 6.95 22.25
C ALA A 887 -22.97 8.15 21.47
N LYS A 888 -22.24 9.27 21.39
CA LYS A 888 -22.69 10.48 20.66
C LYS A 888 -22.51 10.27 19.16
N ARG A 889 -23.60 10.51 18.38
CA ARG A 889 -23.51 10.57 16.92
C ARG A 889 -22.59 11.71 16.50
N ARG A 890 -21.83 11.46 15.42
CA ARG A 890 -20.91 12.43 14.82
C ARG A 890 -21.57 13.23 13.69
N CYS A 891 -22.58 12.65 13.04
CA CYS A 891 -23.23 13.21 11.85
C CYS A 891 -24.72 13.40 12.05
N GLU A 892 -25.25 14.50 11.50
CA GLU A 892 -26.69 14.71 11.40
C GLU A 892 -27.26 14.09 10.12
N ILE A 893 -28.52 13.65 10.21
CA ILE A 893 -29.23 13.10 9.04
C ILE A 893 -30.30 14.13 8.65
N ILE A 894 -30.16 14.67 7.45
CA ILE A 894 -31.07 15.67 6.89
C ILE A 894 -31.74 15.14 5.62
N SER A 895 -32.93 15.63 5.32
CA SER A 895 -33.72 15.21 4.15
C SER A 895 -33.43 16.02 2.88
N LYS A 896 -32.82 17.20 3.02
CA LYS A 896 -32.53 18.13 1.91
C LYS A 896 -31.17 18.78 2.11
N ILE A 897 -30.55 19.19 1.01
CA ILE A 897 -29.30 19.96 1.03
C ILE A 897 -29.58 21.30 1.76
N PRO A 898 -28.79 21.65 2.78
CA PRO A 898 -28.96 22.94 3.46
C PRO A 898 -28.67 24.09 2.49
N LYS A 899 -29.55 25.07 2.45
CA LYS A 899 -29.39 26.30 1.64
C LYS A 899 -28.56 27.37 2.35
N THR A 900 -28.38 27.23 3.65
CA THR A 900 -27.60 28.14 4.50
C THR A 900 -26.47 27.39 5.20
N PRO A 901 -25.34 28.07 5.53
CA PRO A 901 -24.27 27.47 6.34
C PRO A 901 -24.80 26.92 7.66
N VAL A 902 -24.32 25.76 8.08
CA VAL A 902 -24.63 25.14 9.39
C VAL A 902 -23.45 25.35 10.31
#